data_dfd7b88a6e6a58d0334833dc12a1a77e
#
_entry.id   dfd7b88a6e6a58d0334833dc12a1a77e
#
_cell.length_a   1.000
_cell.length_b   1.000
_cell.length_c   1.000
_cell.angle_alpha   90.00
_cell.angle_beta   90.00
_cell.angle_gamma   90.00
#
_symmetry.space_group_name_H-M   'P 1'
#
loop_
_entity.id
_entity.type
_entity.pdbx_description
1 polymer ?
#
loop_
_entity_poly.entity_id
_entity_poly.type
_entity_poly.pdbx_seq_one_letter_code
_entity_poly.pdbx_strand_id
1 'polypeptide(L)'
;MHAPSKKRNVVENGDEGIDVVLVRSIINGEHENVGPIVRYAFERGKPEALLHQLVNLVGKKEVEIEELCRLHYEEFILAVDELRDVLVDADELKSSLSNQNFQLQEVASTLLPKFDELLELYSIKKNVTKAIETLEVCLQLSKLCLTCNMHVSNNRFYPAVRILDLIEKDYIQKTPFQALRKAIEKQIPVIKLHIEKKVCSEFDDWLVHIRSMAVEIGQLAIGHASSARQREDEKRARREEAEKQSRFGVGDPVYTLDVEHVDEDSVLEFDLAPVYRAHHIHSCLSLEDKFRKNYYKNRLMQLNLDLQMPPVQSFLESHRPFFAQIAGFFIVENRVLQTAGGLVSESQVETLWNTAISKMTSVLEDQFSRMDTANHLLLIKDFVTLVADTLMHHGYGLTPLLEVLDNNRDKYHELLLSECRKQIGDTLASDTFEQMVIKKEYEYNMNVVSFHLQSSDTLPDFPYIAPFSSSVPDICRVVRSFIEDSVNYLSYGGPVNFDDVLKKYLNKLMIDDLNKALLKVIHTGNLDVSQAMQIAANIAVLECTCDLFLCQTAQLCSVPLHLVERPHVGLTAKAVFKASQNAAYDALLNVVDSKLDEYLALMNNIEWTADKAPEHANDYIQETVIYLDSLISTAQQILPLDGIYKVGVGALNHISDSIMAALLSDRLKRFNLNSVIGIDNDLKMLESFADERFQSTGLSDLRKDCSFRDCLIESRQLVNLVLSNQPENFKNPVMREKSYGALDYKKVAIISEKFKDSSEKLFGSLSNWSTEPKSRKKSMDMLKRKLKEFS
;
A
#
# COMPACT_ATOMS: atom_id res chain seq x y z
N MET A 1 19.97 0.95 -46.95
CA MET A 1 21.27 1.61 -47.24
C MET A 1 21.51 2.77 -46.31
N HIS A 2 22.63 2.80 -45.75
CA HIS A 2 23.36 3.74 -44.89
C HIS A 2 23.50 3.33 -43.40
N ALA A 3 24.68 2.83 -43.13
CA ALA A 3 25.26 2.80 -41.82
C ALA A 3 25.80 4.21 -41.44
N PRO A 4 25.83 4.53 -40.17
CA PRO A 4 26.78 5.56 -39.72
C PRO A 4 27.84 4.97 -38.77
N SER A 5 28.99 5.25 -39.19
CA SER A 5 30.30 5.51 -38.57
C SER A 5 30.48 5.38 -37.06
N LYS A 6 31.57 4.71 -36.78
CA LYS A 6 32.37 4.71 -35.56
C LYS A 6 32.67 6.12 -35.02
N LYS A 7 32.53 6.33 -33.71
CA LYS A 7 33.33 7.31 -32.97
C LYS A 7 33.94 6.69 -31.71
N ARG A 8 35.21 6.83 -31.71
CA ARG A 8 36.34 6.73 -30.82
C ARG A 8 36.07 6.70 -29.30
N ASN A 9 36.82 5.77 -28.71
CA ASN A 9 37.21 5.69 -27.30
C ASN A 9 37.86 6.99 -26.81
N VAL A 10 37.46 7.39 -25.64
CA VAL A 10 38.31 8.15 -24.72
C VAL A 10 38.44 7.27 -23.48
N VAL A 11 39.66 6.91 -23.21
CA VAL A 11 40.09 6.25 -21.98
C VAL A 11 40.26 7.36 -20.95
N GLU A 12 39.56 7.28 -19.81
CA GLU A 12 40.02 7.91 -18.60
C GLU A 12 39.95 6.94 -17.45
N ASN A 13 41.11 6.78 -16.84
CA ASN A 13 41.39 5.98 -15.67
C ASN A 13 40.69 6.60 -14.42
N GLY A 14 40.11 5.75 -13.60
CA GLY A 14 39.65 6.08 -12.27
C GLY A 14 39.21 4.80 -11.58
N ASP A 15 40.11 4.21 -10.87
CA ASP A 15 39.98 3.07 -9.99
C ASP A 15 38.88 3.31 -8.95
N GLU A 16 37.74 2.64 -9.06
CA GLU A 16 36.81 2.34 -7.95
C GLU A 16 35.45 1.73 -8.41
N GLY A 17 35.36 1.03 -9.51
CA GLY A 17 34.16 0.35 -9.94
C GLY A 17 34.39 -1.14 -10.11
N ILE A 18 33.43 -1.95 -9.73
CA ILE A 18 33.28 -3.30 -10.28
C ILE A 18 33.32 -3.12 -11.79
N ASP A 19 34.20 -3.86 -12.43
CA ASP A 19 34.58 -3.70 -13.82
C ASP A 19 33.32 -3.56 -14.72
N VAL A 20 33.12 -2.39 -15.28
CA VAL A 20 31.95 -2.07 -16.13
C VAL A 20 31.85 -3.05 -17.30
N VAL A 21 32.95 -3.68 -17.68
CA VAL A 21 33.04 -4.71 -18.72
C VAL A 21 32.32 -5.98 -18.27
N LEU A 22 32.43 -6.37 -16.99
CA LEU A 22 31.78 -7.56 -16.43
C LEU A 22 30.23 -7.38 -16.33
N VAL A 23 29.78 -6.20 -15.98
CA VAL A 23 28.32 -5.89 -15.97
C VAL A 23 27.77 -5.86 -17.40
N ARG A 24 28.57 -5.38 -18.36
CA ARG A 24 28.20 -5.34 -19.79
C ARG A 24 28.13 -6.73 -20.44
N SER A 25 28.92 -7.70 -19.97
CA SER A 25 28.86 -9.10 -20.45
C SER A 25 27.57 -9.82 -20.00
N ILE A 26 26.99 -9.43 -18.86
CA ILE A 26 25.67 -9.93 -18.42
C ILE A 26 24.57 -9.43 -19.38
N ILE A 27 24.68 -8.19 -19.86
CA ILE A 27 23.71 -7.57 -20.75
C ILE A 27 23.68 -8.26 -22.12
N ASN A 28 24.84 -8.66 -22.61
CA ASN A 28 24.99 -9.24 -23.95
C ASN A 28 24.65 -10.74 -24.00
N GLY A 29 24.25 -11.34 -22.86
CA GLY A 29 23.89 -12.77 -22.80
C GLY A 29 25.10 -13.73 -22.98
N GLU A 30 26.33 -13.22 -22.81
CA GLU A 30 27.56 -14.03 -23.02
C GLU A 30 27.82 -15.01 -21.88
N HIS A 31 27.10 -14.89 -20.77
CA HIS A 31 27.18 -15.79 -19.63
C HIS A 31 25.80 -16.23 -19.13
N GLU A 32 25.43 -17.48 -19.32
CA GLU A 32 24.22 -18.11 -18.76
C GLU A 32 24.26 -18.23 -17.22
N ASN A 33 25.43 -18.09 -16.61
CA ASN A 33 25.61 -18.26 -15.17
C ASN A 33 26.22 -17.01 -14.53
N VAL A 34 25.43 -16.27 -13.80
CA VAL A 34 25.83 -15.03 -13.09
C VAL A 34 26.62 -15.33 -11.80
N GLY A 35 26.61 -16.59 -11.35
CA GLY A 35 27.22 -17.02 -10.08
C GLY A 35 28.68 -16.61 -9.88
N PRO A 36 29.57 -16.77 -10.88
CA PRO A 36 30.98 -16.38 -10.77
C PRO A 36 31.18 -14.87 -10.55
N ILE A 37 30.35 -14.05 -11.17
CA ILE A 37 30.46 -12.59 -11.11
C ILE A 37 30.01 -12.09 -9.74
N VAL A 38 28.93 -12.68 -9.22
CA VAL A 38 28.44 -12.39 -7.85
C VAL A 38 29.51 -12.80 -6.83
N ARG A 39 30.07 -13.99 -6.96
CA ARG A 39 31.16 -14.45 -6.08
C ARG A 39 32.36 -13.52 -6.11
N TYR A 40 32.77 -13.08 -7.29
CA TYR A 40 33.86 -12.11 -7.47
C TYR A 40 33.59 -10.77 -6.79
N ALA A 41 32.34 -10.29 -6.81
CA ALA A 41 31.95 -9.06 -6.11
C ALA A 41 31.99 -9.22 -4.59
N PHE A 42 31.62 -10.40 -4.07
CA PHE A 42 31.70 -10.73 -2.65
C PHE A 42 33.16 -10.90 -2.18
N GLU A 43 34.01 -11.53 -2.97
CA GLU A 43 35.43 -11.72 -2.65
C GLU A 43 36.19 -10.39 -2.56
N ARG A 44 35.75 -9.36 -3.30
CA ARG A 44 36.31 -8.01 -3.26
C ARG A 44 35.64 -7.07 -2.23
N GLY A 45 34.67 -7.56 -1.46
CA GLY A 45 34.02 -6.81 -0.40
C GLY A 45 33.14 -5.65 -0.89
N LYS A 46 32.71 -5.69 -2.15
CA LYS A 46 31.87 -4.63 -2.74
C LYS A 46 30.54 -5.17 -3.32
N PRO A 47 29.78 -6.02 -2.63
CA PRO A 47 28.51 -6.56 -3.15
C PRO A 47 27.43 -5.50 -3.33
N GLU A 48 27.45 -4.47 -2.47
CA GLU A 48 26.48 -3.36 -2.54
C GLU A 48 26.67 -2.51 -3.82
N ALA A 49 27.91 -2.34 -4.25
CA ALA A 49 28.21 -1.59 -5.47
C ALA A 49 27.73 -2.36 -6.72
N LEU A 50 27.85 -3.69 -6.73
CA LEU A 50 27.30 -4.53 -7.80
C LEU A 50 25.76 -4.48 -7.79
N LEU A 51 25.15 -4.58 -6.61
CA LEU A 51 23.69 -4.48 -6.47
C LEU A 51 23.17 -3.14 -6.98
N HIS A 52 23.82 -2.05 -6.60
CA HIS A 52 23.43 -0.71 -7.04
C HIS A 52 23.59 -0.53 -8.57
N GLN A 53 24.63 -1.10 -9.15
CA GLN A 53 24.83 -1.09 -10.61
C GLN A 53 23.78 -1.92 -11.33
N LEU A 54 23.41 -3.10 -10.78
CA LEU A 54 22.38 -3.97 -11.37
C LEU A 54 20.98 -3.34 -11.25
N VAL A 55 20.64 -2.72 -10.12
CA VAL A 55 19.37 -1.99 -9.94
C VAL A 55 19.27 -0.81 -10.91
N ASN A 56 20.35 -0.03 -11.06
CA ASN A 56 20.39 1.06 -12.04
C ASN A 56 20.30 0.53 -13.49
N LEU A 57 20.82 -0.66 -13.72
CA LEU A 57 20.76 -1.30 -15.03
C LEU A 57 19.34 -1.80 -15.33
N VAL A 58 18.68 -2.44 -14.34
CA VAL A 58 17.28 -2.89 -14.47
C VAL A 58 16.39 -1.69 -14.77
N GLY A 59 16.50 -0.60 -14.00
CA GLY A 59 15.73 0.61 -14.25
C GLY A 59 16.01 1.25 -15.63
N LYS A 60 17.28 1.20 -16.11
CA LYS A 60 17.59 1.62 -17.48
C LYS A 60 16.98 0.70 -18.52
N LYS A 61 16.97 -0.62 -18.27
CA LYS A 61 16.37 -1.60 -19.18
C LYS A 61 14.84 -1.56 -19.16
N GLU A 62 14.25 -1.27 -18.04
CA GLU A 62 12.79 -1.00 -17.96
C GLU A 62 12.42 0.22 -18.79
N VAL A 63 13.18 1.30 -18.65
CA VAL A 63 12.98 2.51 -19.49
C VAL A 63 13.27 2.24 -20.97
N GLU A 64 14.33 1.46 -21.29
CA GLU A 64 14.62 1.03 -22.67
C GLU A 64 13.49 0.12 -23.21
N ILE A 65 12.93 -0.78 -22.40
CA ILE A 65 11.80 -1.64 -22.78
C ILE A 65 10.54 -0.78 -22.99
N GLU A 66 10.28 0.17 -22.08
CA GLU A 66 9.15 1.08 -22.19
C GLU A 66 9.30 1.99 -23.42
N GLU A 67 10.51 2.46 -23.68
CA GLU A 67 10.86 3.26 -24.86
C GLU A 67 10.83 2.41 -26.15
N LEU A 68 11.29 1.17 -26.10
CA LEU A 68 11.17 0.17 -27.17
C LEU A 68 9.72 -0.21 -27.43
N CYS A 69 8.93 -0.44 -26.39
CA CYS A 69 7.50 -0.66 -26.54
C CYS A 69 6.80 0.55 -27.12
N ARG A 70 7.19 1.78 -26.74
CA ARG A 70 6.64 3.02 -27.27
C ARG A 70 7.12 3.29 -28.72
N LEU A 71 8.38 2.99 -29.01
CA LEU A 71 8.94 3.11 -30.36
C LEU A 71 8.35 2.07 -31.30
N HIS A 72 8.25 0.82 -30.84
CA HIS A 72 7.70 -0.26 -31.67
C HIS A 72 6.17 -0.27 -31.75
N TYR A 73 5.47 0.46 -30.86
CA TYR A 73 4.03 0.62 -30.97
C TYR A 73 3.67 1.41 -32.26
N GLU A 74 4.42 2.47 -32.54
CA GLU A 74 4.26 3.20 -33.80
C GLU A 74 4.71 2.35 -34.99
N GLU A 75 5.83 1.61 -34.86
CA GLU A 75 6.32 0.69 -35.91
C GLU A 75 5.35 -0.49 -36.12
N PHE A 76 4.72 -1.00 -35.05
CA PHE A 76 3.71 -2.03 -35.18
C PHE A 76 2.46 -1.51 -35.90
N ILE A 77 2.04 -0.29 -35.58
CA ILE A 77 0.91 0.36 -36.32
C ILE A 77 1.31 0.59 -37.77
N LEU A 78 2.53 1.08 -38.01
CA LEU A 78 3.06 1.30 -39.37
C LEU A 78 3.14 -0.05 -40.14
N ALA A 79 3.60 -1.14 -39.50
CA ALA A 79 3.66 -2.46 -40.13
C ALA A 79 2.26 -3.03 -40.45
N VAL A 80 1.25 -2.68 -39.61
CA VAL A 80 -0.15 -3.06 -39.90
C VAL A 80 -0.71 -2.21 -41.04
N ASP A 81 -0.34 -0.91 -41.11
CA ASP A 81 -0.72 -0.07 -42.25
C ASP A 81 0.02 -0.47 -43.55
N GLU A 82 1.30 -0.83 -43.46
CA GLU A 82 2.03 -1.40 -44.60
C GLU A 82 1.46 -2.76 -45.08
N LEU A 83 1.00 -3.62 -44.16
CA LEU A 83 0.30 -4.86 -44.51
C LEU A 83 -1.05 -4.57 -45.18
N ARG A 84 -1.71 -3.49 -44.78
CA ARG A 84 -2.95 -3.03 -45.42
C ARG A 84 -2.68 -2.49 -46.83
N ASP A 85 -1.60 -1.76 -46.98
CA ASP A 85 -1.18 -1.23 -48.29
C ASP A 85 -0.77 -2.38 -49.23
N VAL A 86 -0.07 -3.42 -48.72
CA VAL A 86 0.22 -4.64 -49.47
C VAL A 86 -1.05 -5.38 -49.87
N LEU A 87 -2.12 -5.37 -49.06
CA LEU A 87 -3.40 -5.94 -49.42
C LEU A 87 -4.08 -5.14 -50.52
N VAL A 88 -3.96 -3.81 -50.49
CA VAL A 88 -4.49 -2.93 -51.57
C VAL A 88 -3.74 -3.20 -52.88
N ASP A 89 -2.41 -3.26 -52.80
CA ASP A 89 -1.54 -3.59 -53.95
C ASP A 89 -1.84 -4.95 -54.52
N ALA A 90 -2.15 -5.97 -53.66
CA ALA A 90 -2.55 -7.29 -54.11
C ALA A 90 -3.90 -7.28 -54.84
N ASP A 91 -4.84 -6.44 -54.38
CA ASP A 91 -6.14 -6.29 -55.07
C ASP A 91 -5.99 -5.49 -56.39
N GLU A 92 -5.07 -4.53 -56.44
CA GLU A 92 -4.72 -3.83 -57.71
C GLU A 92 -4.06 -4.80 -58.70
N LEU A 93 -3.18 -5.69 -58.23
CA LEU A 93 -2.52 -6.69 -59.05
C LEU A 93 -3.53 -7.70 -59.57
N LYS A 94 -4.48 -8.09 -58.75
CA LYS A 94 -5.59 -9.02 -59.13
C LYS A 94 -6.49 -8.34 -60.16
N SER A 95 -6.78 -7.05 -60.02
CA SER A 95 -7.60 -6.33 -61.00
C SER A 95 -6.83 -6.15 -62.31
N SER A 96 -5.49 -5.91 -62.26
CA SER A 96 -4.61 -5.83 -63.42
C SER A 96 -4.53 -7.17 -64.18
N LEU A 97 -4.39 -8.28 -63.45
CA LEU A 97 -4.39 -9.63 -64.04
C LEU A 97 -5.73 -9.96 -64.67
N SER A 98 -6.83 -9.54 -64.01
CA SER A 98 -8.18 -9.68 -64.59
C SER A 98 -8.36 -8.91 -65.91
N ASN A 99 -7.79 -7.70 -65.93
CA ASN A 99 -7.83 -6.86 -67.13
C ASN A 99 -6.95 -7.38 -68.27
N GLN A 100 -5.78 -7.92 -67.96
CA GLN A 100 -4.93 -8.60 -68.96
C GLN A 100 -5.60 -9.88 -69.50
N ASN A 101 -6.30 -10.63 -68.67
CA ASN A 101 -7.08 -11.80 -69.12
C ASN A 101 -8.26 -11.36 -70.05
N PHE A 102 -8.88 -10.23 -69.74
CA PHE A 102 -9.89 -9.63 -70.62
C PHE A 102 -9.31 -9.22 -71.99
N GLN A 103 -8.14 -8.59 -72.00
CA GLN A 103 -7.45 -8.22 -73.25
C GLN A 103 -7.02 -9.43 -74.07
N LEU A 104 -6.64 -10.53 -73.44
CA LEU A 104 -6.34 -11.78 -74.12
C LEU A 104 -7.57 -12.40 -74.76
N GLN A 105 -8.73 -12.25 -74.13
CA GLN A 105 -10.03 -12.70 -74.69
C GLN A 105 -10.43 -11.80 -75.89
N GLU A 106 -10.12 -10.51 -75.85
CA GLU A 106 -10.41 -9.55 -76.94
C GLU A 106 -9.60 -9.86 -78.17
N VAL A 107 -8.30 -10.18 -77.98
CA VAL A 107 -7.43 -10.58 -79.11
C VAL A 107 -7.84 -11.93 -79.69
N ALA A 108 -8.32 -12.85 -78.88
CA ALA A 108 -8.88 -14.11 -79.39
C ALA A 108 -10.15 -13.92 -80.20
N SER A 109 -10.93 -12.89 -79.88
CA SER A 109 -12.17 -12.54 -80.61
C SER A 109 -11.95 -12.04 -82.06
N THR A 110 -10.71 -11.47 -82.36
CA THR A 110 -10.36 -10.98 -83.67
C THR A 110 -10.03 -12.08 -84.71
N LEU A 111 -9.91 -13.35 -84.26
CA LEU A 111 -9.66 -14.48 -85.05
C LEU A 111 -10.95 -15.15 -85.58
N LEU A 112 -12.12 -14.78 -85.08
CA LEU A 112 -13.40 -15.33 -85.39
C LEU A 112 -13.95 -14.99 -86.77
N PRO A 113 -13.68 -13.77 -87.36
CA PRO A 113 -14.23 -13.39 -88.65
C PRO A 113 -13.73 -14.26 -89.83
N LYS A 114 -12.61 -14.93 -89.66
CA LYS A 114 -12.02 -15.80 -90.71
C LYS A 114 -12.73 -17.13 -90.87
N PHE A 115 -13.65 -17.45 -89.98
CA PHE A 115 -14.42 -18.68 -90.07
C PHE A 115 -15.84 -18.52 -90.62
N ASP A 116 -16.26 -17.27 -90.90
CA ASP A 116 -17.62 -17.02 -91.41
C ASP A 116 -17.89 -17.55 -92.82
N GLU A 117 -16.88 -17.78 -93.62
CA GLU A 117 -16.94 -18.29 -94.94
C GLU A 117 -17.28 -19.79 -95.02
N LEU A 118 -17.07 -20.54 -93.98
CA LEU A 118 -17.42 -21.94 -93.80
C LEU A 118 -18.89 -22.15 -93.32
N LEU A 119 -19.56 -21.06 -92.93
CA LEU A 119 -20.90 -21.16 -92.34
C LEU A 119 -22.08 -21.34 -93.30
N GLU A 120 -21.95 -20.99 -94.56
CA GLU A 120 -23.00 -21.23 -95.59
C GLU A 120 -23.18 -22.70 -95.87
N LEU A 121 -22.17 -23.52 -95.88
CA LEU A 121 -22.19 -24.95 -96.05
C LEU A 121 -22.75 -25.72 -94.80
N TYR A 122 -22.84 -25.02 -93.70
CA TYR A 122 -23.28 -25.60 -92.44
C TYR A 122 -24.69 -25.12 -92.01
N SER A 123 -25.47 -24.40 -92.82
CA SER A 123 -26.72 -23.79 -92.33
C SER A 123 -27.70 -24.86 -91.78
N ILE A 124 -27.74 -26.06 -92.37
CA ILE A 124 -28.55 -27.16 -91.84
C ILE A 124 -27.87 -27.76 -90.60
N LYS A 125 -26.61 -27.98 -90.69
CA LYS A 125 -25.80 -28.38 -89.54
C LYS A 125 -25.85 -27.36 -88.45
N LYS A 126 -25.86 -26.05 -88.81
CA LYS A 126 -25.97 -24.88 -87.91
C LYS A 126 -27.33 -24.88 -87.19
N ASN A 127 -28.43 -25.21 -87.86
CA ASN A 127 -29.78 -25.33 -87.24
C ASN A 127 -29.86 -26.50 -86.25
N VAL A 128 -29.24 -27.63 -86.64
CA VAL A 128 -29.17 -28.84 -85.79
C VAL A 128 -28.14 -28.58 -84.63
N THR A 129 -27.00 -28.00 -85.01
CA THR A 129 -26.02 -27.62 -84.02
C THR A 129 -26.55 -26.55 -83.01
N LYS A 130 -27.31 -25.55 -83.56
CA LYS A 130 -28.03 -24.58 -82.71
C LYS A 130 -29.07 -25.24 -81.80
N ALA A 131 -29.77 -26.21 -82.31
CA ALA A 131 -30.74 -26.97 -81.51
C ALA A 131 -30.01 -27.78 -80.41
N ILE A 132 -28.88 -28.41 -80.75
CA ILE A 132 -28.03 -29.13 -79.79
C ILE A 132 -27.45 -28.18 -78.79
N GLU A 133 -26.83 -27.05 -79.22
CA GLU A 133 -26.30 -26.02 -78.37
C GLU A 133 -27.37 -25.42 -77.41
N THR A 134 -28.60 -25.18 -77.93
CA THR A 134 -29.73 -24.71 -77.13
C THR A 134 -30.19 -25.73 -76.09
N LEU A 135 -30.22 -27.02 -76.47
CA LEU A 135 -30.56 -28.13 -75.60
C LEU A 135 -29.43 -28.36 -74.52
N GLU A 136 -28.22 -28.25 -74.98
CA GLU A 136 -27.03 -28.28 -74.06
C GLU A 136 -27.10 -27.17 -73.03
N VAL A 137 -27.39 -25.93 -73.45
CA VAL A 137 -27.59 -24.81 -72.53
C VAL A 137 -28.74 -25.09 -71.54
N CYS A 138 -29.86 -25.59 -72.03
CA CYS A 138 -31.00 -25.95 -71.19
C CYS A 138 -30.68 -27.12 -70.22
N LEU A 139 -29.87 -28.09 -70.63
CA LEU A 139 -29.42 -29.21 -69.83
C LEU A 139 -28.47 -28.77 -68.76
N GLN A 140 -27.50 -27.90 -69.13
CA GLN A 140 -26.57 -27.31 -68.17
C GLN A 140 -27.33 -26.44 -67.15
N LEU A 141 -28.31 -25.63 -67.62
CA LEU A 141 -29.12 -24.81 -66.72
C LEU A 141 -29.94 -25.68 -65.76
N SER A 142 -30.55 -26.79 -66.24
CA SER A 142 -31.24 -27.72 -65.37
C SER A 142 -30.36 -28.46 -64.41
N LYS A 143 -29.13 -28.80 -64.78
CA LYS A 143 -28.10 -29.34 -63.87
C LYS A 143 -27.70 -28.34 -62.81
N LEU A 144 -27.48 -27.06 -63.18
CA LEU A 144 -27.17 -25.96 -62.24
C LEU A 144 -28.34 -25.73 -61.28
N CYS A 145 -29.60 -25.76 -61.74
CA CYS A 145 -30.78 -25.65 -60.86
C CYS A 145 -30.88 -26.81 -59.86
N LEU A 146 -30.63 -28.03 -60.30
CA LEU A 146 -30.58 -29.21 -59.45
C LEU A 146 -29.42 -29.10 -58.40
N THR A 147 -28.25 -28.73 -58.85
CA THR A 147 -27.08 -28.54 -57.99
C THR A 147 -27.35 -27.46 -57.00
N CYS A 148 -27.95 -26.34 -57.40
CA CYS A 148 -28.37 -25.27 -56.52
C CYS A 148 -29.35 -25.78 -55.44
N ASN A 149 -30.40 -26.52 -55.83
CA ASN A 149 -31.34 -27.09 -54.87
C ASN A 149 -30.67 -28.08 -53.89
N MET A 150 -29.77 -28.94 -54.40
CA MET A 150 -28.99 -29.81 -53.49
C MET A 150 -28.13 -29.02 -52.49
N HIS A 151 -27.51 -27.94 -52.94
CA HIS A 151 -26.72 -27.09 -52.02
C HIS A 151 -27.60 -26.39 -50.98
N VAL A 152 -28.74 -25.86 -51.39
CA VAL A 152 -29.72 -25.26 -50.48
C VAL A 152 -30.24 -26.26 -49.45
N SER A 153 -30.60 -27.47 -49.88
CA SER A 153 -31.09 -28.57 -49.01
C SER A 153 -30.01 -29.02 -48.01
N ASN A 154 -28.75 -28.98 -48.40
CA ASN A 154 -27.61 -29.34 -47.55
C ASN A 154 -27.04 -28.16 -46.75
N ASN A 155 -27.73 -27.01 -46.68
CA ASN A 155 -27.31 -25.78 -46.01
C ASN A 155 -25.94 -25.23 -46.50
N ARG A 156 -25.55 -25.54 -47.76
CA ARG A 156 -24.33 -25.00 -48.40
C ARG A 156 -24.69 -23.74 -49.21
N PHE A 157 -24.97 -22.64 -48.51
CA PHE A 157 -25.56 -21.45 -49.14
C PHE A 157 -24.62 -20.69 -50.08
N TYR A 158 -23.30 -20.63 -49.78
CA TYR A 158 -22.34 -19.93 -50.63
C TYR A 158 -22.26 -20.52 -52.05
N PRO A 159 -22.05 -21.84 -52.23
CA PRO A 159 -22.09 -22.44 -53.57
C PRO A 159 -23.44 -22.22 -54.26
N ALA A 160 -24.56 -22.28 -53.52
CA ALA A 160 -25.88 -22.02 -54.07
C ALA A 160 -26.03 -20.61 -54.65
N VAL A 161 -25.57 -19.58 -53.87
CA VAL A 161 -25.59 -18.16 -54.31
C VAL A 161 -24.70 -17.97 -55.54
N ARG A 162 -23.51 -18.56 -55.57
CA ARG A 162 -22.61 -18.52 -56.74
C ARG A 162 -23.22 -19.13 -57.97
N ILE A 163 -23.93 -20.24 -57.84
CA ILE A 163 -24.66 -20.88 -58.92
C ILE A 163 -25.82 -19.99 -59.36
N LEU A 164 -26.59 -19.39 -58.45
CA LEU A 164 -27.67 -18.45 -58.78
C LEU A 164 -27.15 -17.24 -59.57
N ASP A 165 -26.03 -16.68 -59.13
CA ASP A 165 -25.38 -15.57 -59.86
C ASP A 165 -24.89 -15.96 -61.24
N LEU A 166 -24.35 -17.19 -61.40
CA LEU A 166 -23.96 -17.76 -62.68
C LEU A 166 -25.16 -17.92 -63.57
N ILE A 167 -26.28 -18.49 -63.05
CA ILE A 167 -27.53 -18.65 -63.78
C ILE A 167 -28.03 -17.27 -64.20
N GLU A 168 -28.06 -16.27 -63.31
CA GLU A 168 -28.60 -14.93 -63.59
C GLU A 168 -27.80 -14.19 -64.63
N LYS A 169 -26.48 -14.23 -64.58
CA LYS A 169 -25.59 -13.46 -65.47
C LYS A 169 -25.33 -14.11 -66.81
N ASP A 170 -25.11 -15.42 -66.79
CA ASP A 170 -24.58 -16.09 -67.97
C ASP A 170 -25.63 -16.94 -68.76
N TYR A 171 -26.54 -17.59 -68.01
CA TYR A 171 -27.46 -18.59 -68.64
C TYR A 171 -28.84 -18.06 -68.94
N ILE A 172 -29.41 -17.12 -68.19
CA ILE A 172 -30.75 -16.59 -68.43
C ILE A 172 -30.83 -15.91 -69.78
N GLN A 173 -29.76 -15.08 -70.10
CA GLN A 173 -29.77 -14.42 -71.39
C GLN A 173 -29.58 -15.34 -72.60
N LYS A 174 -28.94 -16.47 -72.46
CA LYS A 174 -28.66 -17.45 -73.50
C LYS A 174 -29.77 -18.41 -73.66
N THR A 175 -30.82 -18.43 -72.81
CA THR A 175 -31.92 -19.33 -72.83
C THR A 175 -32.99 -18.88 -73.85
N PRO A 176 -33.28 -19.64 -74.92
CA PRO A 176 -34.22 -19.24 -76.03
C PRO A 176 -35.68 -19.40 -75.58
N PHE A 177 -35.95 -20.19 -74.53
CA PHE A 177 -37.35 -20.50 -74.11
C PHE A 177 -37.87 -19.44 -73.11
N GLN A 178 -38.75 -18.55 -73.53
CA GLN A 178 -39.30 -17.45 -72.75
C GLN A 178 -40.04 -17.93 -71.46
N ALA A 179 -40.75 -19.09 -71.57
CA ALA A 179 -41.47 -19.68 -70.42
C ALA A 179 -40.47 -20.14 -69.31
N LEU A 180 -39.36 -20.85 -69.66
CA LEU A 180 -38.34 -21.34 -68.76
C LEU A 180 -37.60 -20.16 -68.17
N ARG A 181 -37.25 -19.16 -68.95
CA ARG A 181 -36.62 -17.92 -68.52
C ARG A 181 -37.46 -17.22 -67.46
N LYS A 182 -38.75 -16.96 -67.72
CA LYS A 182 -39.67 -16.32 -66.76
C LYS A 182 -39.84 -17.13 -65.46
N ALA A 183 -39.87 -18.50 -65.57
CA ALA A 183 -39.98 -19.36 -64.39
C ALA A 183 -38.77 -19.26 -63.51
N ILE A 184 -37.55 -19.26 -64.09
CA ILE A 184 -36.31 -19.16 -63.35
C ILE A 184 -36.10 -17.72 -62.73
N GLU A 185 -36.44 -16.69 -63.57
CA GLU A 185 -36.39 -15.28 -63.07
C GLU A 185 -37.35 -15.08 -61.87
N LYS A 186 -38.46 -15.76 -61.76
CA LYS A 186 -39.34 -15.70 -60.61
C LYS A 186 -38.85 -16.55 -59.45
N GLN A 187 -38.11 -17.64 -59.68
CA GLN A 187 -37.65 -18.57 -58.65
C GLN A 187 -36.39 -18.06 -57.99
N ILE A 188 -35.49 -17.35 -58.73
CA ILE A 188 -34.23 -16.82 -58.18
C ILE A 188 -34.43 -15.93 -56.93
N PRO A 189 -35.28 -14.88 -56.94
CA PRO A 189 -35.53 -14.07 -55.76
C PRO A 189 -36.17 -14.87 -54.62
N VAL A 190 -36.98 -15.87 -54.88
CA VAL A 190 -37.59 -16.74 -53.85
C VAL A 190 -36.49 -17.55 -53.14
N ILE A 191 -35.59 -18.15 -53.91
CA ILE A 191 -34.45 -18.91 -53.34
C ILE A 191 -33.50 -17.99 -52.62
N LYS A 192 -33.16 -16.81 -53.16
CA LYS A 192 -32.33 -15.81 -52.51
C LYS A 192 -32.95 -15.39 -51.15
N LEU A 193 -34.26 -15.15 -51.11
CA LEU A 193 -34.99 -14.83 -49.87
C LEU A 193 -35.03 -16.03 -48.90
N HIS A 194 -35.16 -17.27 -49.40
CA HIS A 194 -35.11 -18.45 -48.55
C HIS A 194 -33.73 -18.61 -47.88
N ILE A 195 -32.67 -18.43 -48.68
CA ILE A 195 -31.28 -18.44 -48.16
C ILE A 195 -31.09 -17.34 -47.11
N GLU A 196 -31.50 -16.09 -47.40
CA GLU A 196 -31.45 -14.98 -46.45
C GLU A 196 -32.14 -15.32 -45.14
N LYS A 197 -33.39 -15.84 -45.19
CA LYS A 197 -34.15 -16.21 -43.99
C LYS A 197 -33.48 -17.32 -43.18
N LYS A 198 -32.94 -18.34 -43.86
CA LYS A 198 -32.23 -19.43 -43.16
C LYS A 198 -30.95 -18.95 -42.49
N VAL A 199 -30.16 -18.13 -43.20
CA VAL A 199 -28.94 -17.57 -42.67
C VAL A 199 -29.21 -16.58 -41.53
N CYS A 200 -30.30 -15.78 -41.64
CA CYS A 200 -30.74 -14.94 -40.52
C CYS A 200 -31.15 -15.78 -39.30
N SER A 201 -31.86 -16.90 -39.50
CA SER A 201 -32.22 -17.77 -38.38
C SER A 201 -30.98 -18.37 -37.68
N GLU A 202 -29.99 -18.86 -38.44
CA GLU A 202 -28.72 -19.35 -37.87
C GLU A 202 -27.97 -18.24 -37.11
N PHE A 203 -28.03 -17.02 -37.65
CA PHE A 203 -27.44 -15.85 -36.98
C PHE A 203 -28.21 -15.46 -35.72
N ASP A 204 -29.53 -15.49 -35.72
CA ASP A 204 -30.35 -15.20 -34.55
C ASP A 204 -30.11 -16.24 -33.42
N ASP A 205 -29.98 -17.52 -33.78
CA ASP A 205 -29.64 -18.60 -32.86
C ASP A 205 -28.22 -18.36 -32.27
N TRP A 206 -27.28 -17.94 -33.12
CA TRP A 206 -25.94 -17.55 -32.66
C TRP A 206 -25.97 -16.35 -31.71
N LEU A 207 -26.79 -15.32 -32.00
CA LEU A 207 -26.94 -14.16 -31.11
C LEU A 207 -27.39 -14.54 -29.69
N VAL A 208 -28.35 -15.49 -29.60
CA VAL A 208 -28.82 -16.00 -28.32
C VAL A 208 -27.70 -16.77 -27.61
N HIS A 209 -27.03 -17.65 -28.35
CA HIS A 209 -25.94 -18.47 -27.78
C HIS A 209 -24.77 -17.64 -27.32
N ILE A 210 -24.25 -16.70 -28.12
CA ILE A 210 -23.09 -15.88 -27.77
C ILE A 210 -23.39 -14.96 -26.59
N ARG A 211 -24.65 -14.52 -26.45
CA ARG A 211 -25.04 -13.75 -25.25
C ARG A 211 -24.95 -14.59 -23.98
N SER A 212 -25.40 -15.86 -24.04
CA SER A 212 -25.28 -16.76 -22.87
C SER A 212 -23.83 -17.11 -22.56
N MET A 213 -22.97 -17.25 -23.59
CA MET A 213 -21.54 -17.52 -23.43
C MET A 213 -20.72 -16.28 -22.96
N ALA A 214 -21.25 -15.08 -23.13
CA ALA A 214 -20.50 -13.85 -22.82
C ALA A 214 -20.06 -13.80 -21.35
N VAL A 215 -20.89 -14.27 -20.41
CA VAL A 215 -20.49 -14.36 -18.99
C VAL A 215 -19.29 -15.28 -18.81
N GLU A 216 -19.31 -16.45 -19.44
CA GLU A 216 -18.23 -17.45 -19.33
C GLU A 216 -16.93 -16.92 -19.97
N ILE A 217 -17.04 -16.31 -21.16
CA ILE A 217 -15.91 -15.66 -21.85
C ILE A 217 -15.30 -14.57 -20.97
N GLY A 218 -16.14 -13.70 -20.41
CA GLY A 218 -15.68 -12.63 -19.50
C GLY A 218 -15.04 -13.17 -18.22
N GLN A 219 -15.64 -14.19 -17.61
CA GLN A 219 -15.10 -14.83 -16.41
C GLN A 219 -13.74 -15.50 -16.68
N LEU A 220 -13.59 -16.17 -17.80
CA LEU A 220 -12.32 -16.78 -18.19
C LEU A 220 -11.25 -15.71 -18.43
N ALA A 221 -11.57 -14.65 -19.18
CA ALA A 221 -10.63 -13.57 -19.43
C ALA A 221 -10.20 -12.84 -18.15
N ILE A 222 -11.16 -12.52 -17.27
CA ILE A 222 -10.88 -11.92 -15.95
C ILE A 222 -10.08 -12.90 -15.07
N GLY A 223 -10.37 -14.19 -15.14
CA GLY A 223 -9.63 -15.25 -14.45
C GLY A 223 -8.17 -15.32 -14.91
N HIS A 224 -7.91 -15.18 -16.20
CA HIS A 224 -6.54 -15.10 -16.76
C HIS A 224 -5.80 -13.87 -16.25
N ALA A 225 -6.44 -12.69 -16.26
CA ALA A 225 -5.87 -11.47 -15.73
C ALA A 225 -5.55 -11.61 -14.22
N SER A 226 -6.45 -12.24 -13.46
CA SER A 226 -6.23 -12.54 -12.04
C SER A 226 -5.04 -13.49 -11.83
N SER A 227 -4.95 -14.54 -12.64
CA SER A 227 -3.83 -15.50 -12.56
C SER A 227 -2.50 -14.88 -12.99
N ALA A 228 -2.51 -13.97 -13.97
CA ALA A 228 -1.33 -13.22 -14.38
C ALA A 228 -0.85 -12.30 -13.26
N ARG A 229 -1.77 -11.56 -12.63
CA ARG A 229 -1.48 -10.68 -11.47
C ARG A 229 -0.93 -11.47 -10.30
N GLN A 230 -1.55 -12.61 -9.96
CA GLN A 230 -1.05 -13.48 -8.88
C GLN A 230 0.36 -13.98 -9.16
N ARG A 231 0.67 -14.38 -10.39
CA ARG A 231 2.02 -14.79 -10.80
C ARG A 231 3.04 -13.66 -10.67
N GLU A 232 2.66 -12.43 -10.98
CA GLU A 232 3.51 -11.25 -10.79
C GLU A 232 3.76 -10.94 -9.31
N ASP A 233 2.73 -11.04 -8.48
CA ASP A 233 2.82 -10.84 -7.04
C ASP A 233 3.69 -11.92 -6.39
N GLU A 234 3.55 -13.19 -6.80
CA GLU A 234 4.42 -14.28 -6.34
C GLU A 234 5.88 -14.08 -6.78
N LYS A 235 6.12 -13.61 -8.01
CA LYS A 235 7.47 -13.27 -8.49
C LYS A 235 8.06 -12.12 -7.67
N ARG A 236 7.26 -11.11 -7.33
CA ARG A 236 7.68 -9.99 -6.48
C ARG A 236 8.03 -10.48 -5.08
N ALA A 237 7.15 -11.27 -4.45
CA ALA A 237 7.38 -11.84 -3.11
C ALA A 237 8.67 -12.68 -3.07
N ARG A 238 8.91 -13.54 -4.07
CA ARG A 238 10.14 -14.32 -4.17
C ARG A 238 11.40 -13.45 -4.33
N ARG A 239 11.31 -12.34 -5.07
CA ARG A 239 12.43 -11.38 -5.20
C ARG A 239 12.72 -10.71 -3.85
N GLU A 240 11.69 -10.28 -3.13
CA GLU A 240 11.82 -9.68 -1.81
C GLU A 240 12.40 -10.66 -0.77
N GLU A 241 11.97 -11.92 -0.81
CA GLU A 241 12.54 -12.97 0.04
C GLU A 241 14.00 -13.26 -0.30
N ALA A 242 14.34 -13.32 -1.58
CA ALA A 242 15.72 -13.50 -2.03
C ALA A 242 16.61 -12.32 -1.64
N GLU A 243 16.11 -11.09 -1.70
CA GLU A 243 16.83 -9.91 -1.21
C GLU A 243 17.03 -9.93 0.30
N LYS A 244 16.02 -10.35 1.06
CA LYS A 244 16.13 -10.54 2.52
C LYS A 244 17.15 -11.63 2.87
N GLN A 245 17.15 -12.77 2.17
CA GLN A 245 18.11 -13.86 2.39
C GLN A 245 19.53 -13.48 1.98
N SER A 246 19.70 -12.71 0.92
CA SER A 246 21.03 -12.23 0.49
C SER A 246 21.66 -11.25 1.51
N ARG A 247 20.84 -10.50 2.25
CA ARG A 247 21.32 -9.66 3.38
C ARG A 247 21.80 -10.47 4.58
N PHE A 248 21.32 -11.70 4.76
CA PHE A 248 21.70 -12.57 5.88
C PHE A 248 22.76 -13.61 5.54
N GLY A 249 23.32 -13.61 4.33
CA GLY A 249 24.51 -14.42 3.97
C GLY A 249 24.31 -15.93 3.95
N VAL A 250 23.08 -16.44 3.80
CA VAL A 250 22.78 -17.86 3.76
C VAL A 250 21.99 -18.19 2.49
N GLY A 251 22.61 -18.88 1.54
CA GLY A 251 21.94 -19.61 0.48
C GLY A 251 22.36 -19.26 -0.94
N ASP A 252 22.72 -20.28 -1.69
CA ASP A 252 22.93 -20.22 -3.14
C ASP A 252 21.63 -19.78 -3.86
N PRO A 253 21.72 -18.95 -4.92
CA PRO A 253 20.54 -18.52 -5.67
C PRO A 253 19.93 -19.74 -6.40
N VAL A 254 18.73 -20.12 -5.98
CA VAL A 254 17.92 -21.12 -6.70
C VAL A 254 17.41 -20.48 -7.99
N TYR A 255 18.01 -20.90 -9.12
CA TYR A 255 17.51 -20.55 -10.46
C TYR A 255 16.17 -21.24 -10.69
N THR A 256 15.09 -20.50 -10.67
CA THR A 256 13.80 -20.99 -11.17
C THR A 256 13.75 -20.76 -12.68
N LEU A 257 13.63 -21.85 -13.43
CA LEU A 257 13.33 -21.86 -14.86
C LEU A 257 12.10 -20.99 -15.13
N ASP A 258 12.22 -20.07 -16.08
CA ASP A 258 11.09 -19.35 -16.64
C ASP A 258 10.12 -20.37 -17.24
N VAL A 259 8.97 -20.50 -16.63
CA VAL A 259 7.85 -21.26 -17.20
C VAL A 259 7.36 -20.48 -18.41
N GLU A 260 7.39 -21.16 -19.55
CA GLU A 260 7.01 -20.68 -20.87
C GLU A 260 5.73 -19.83 -20.84
N HIS A 261 5.75 -18.71 -21.56
CA HIS A 261 4.56 -17.96 -21.92
C HIS A 261 3.60 -18.91 -22.67
N VAL A 262 2.55 -19.32 -22.00
CA VAL A 262 1.39 -19.88 -22.69
C VAL A 262 0.71 -18.68 -23.37
N ASP A 263 0.61 -18.72 -24.69
CA ASP A 263 -0.13 -17.73 -25.47
C ASP A 263 -1.57 -17.67 -24.95
N GLU A 264 -1.87 -16.60 -24.21
CA GLU A 264 -3.18 -16.41 -23.53
C GLU A 264 -4.34 -16.27 -24.51
N ASP A 265 -4.08 -15.91 -25.77
CA ASP A 265 -5.07 -15.77 -26.83
C ASP A 265 -5.64 -17.11 -27.34
N SER A 266 -4.97 -18.23 -27.06
CA SER A 266 -5.39 -19.56 -27.54
C SER A 266 -6.52 -20.21 -26.74
N VAL A 267 -6.88 -19.66 -25.57
CA VAL A 267 -7.82 -20.28 -24.63
C VAL A 267 -9.25 -19.73 -24.75
N LEU A 268 -9.43 -18.56 -25.37
CA LEU A 268 -10.76 -17.97 -25.60
C LEU A 268 -11.32 -18.38 -26.95
N GLU A 269 -11.68 -19.67 -27.08
CA GLU A 269 -12.32 -20.20 -28.29
C GLU A 269 -13.85 -20.04 -28.20
N PHE A 270 -14.42 -19.24 -29.09
CA PHE A 270 -15.86 -19.19 -29.38
C PHE A 270 -16.11 -19.13 -30.87
N ASP A 271 -17.21 -19.78 -31.29
CA ASP A 271 -17.51 -19.97 -32.73
C ASP A 271 -18.10 -18.66 -33.33
N LEU A 272 -17.35 -18.05 -34.24
CA LEU A 272 -17.78 -16.91 -35.07
C LEU A 272 -18.20 -17.37 -36.50
N ALA A 273 -18.14 -18.65 -36.83
CA ALA A 273 -18.47 -19.15 -38.17
C ALA A 273 -19.87 -18.76 -38.64
N PRO A 274 -20.91 -18.74 -37.78
CA PRO A 274 -22.26 -18.28 -38.22
C PRO A 274 -22.26 -16.79 -38.63
N VAL A 275 -21.48 -15.94 -37.93
CA VAL A 275 -21.38 -14.50 -38.25
C VAL A 275 -20.66 -14.30 -39.58
N TYR A 276 -19.51 -14.97 -39.77
CA TYR A 276 -18.74 -14.88 -41.00
C TYR A 276 -19.56 -15.40 -42.20
N ARG A 277 -20.26 -16.52 -42.00
CA ARG A 277 -21.15 -17.10 -43.02
C ARG A 277 -22.26 -16.12 -43.38
N ALA A 278 -22.93 -15.54 -42.37
CA ALA A 278 -24.01 -14.60 -42.57
C ALA A 278 -23.54 -13.33 -43.30
N HIS A 279 -22.41 -12.76 -42.87
CA HIS A 279 -21.81 -11.57 -43.47
C HIS A 279 -21.43 -11.82 -44.93
N HIS A 280 -20.74 -12.93 -45.19
CA HIS A 280 -20.28 -13.26 -46.53
C HIS A 280 -21.46 -13.55 -47.50
N ILE A 281 -22.48 -14.26 -47.02
CA ILE A 281 -23.68 -14.54 -47.87
C ILE A 281 -24.46 -13.27 -48.16
N HIS A 282 -24.62 -12.38 -47.16
CA HIS A 282 -25.30 -11.11 -47.39
C HIS A 282 -24.49 -10.18 -48.34
N SER A 283 -23.18 -10.23 -48.27
CA SER A 283 -22.32 -9.54 -49.23
C SER A 283 -22.50 -10.06 -50.62
N CYS A 284 -22.54 -11.39 -50.81
CA CYS A 284 -22.83 -12.03 -52.10
C CYS A 284 -24.23 -11.70 -52.63
N LEU A 285 -25.21 -11.52 -51.76
CA LEU A 285 -26.57 -11.13 -52.11
C LEU A 285 -26.75 -9.62 -52.32
N SER A 286 -25.69 -8.81 -52.16
CA SER A 286 -25.73 -7.32 -52.20
C SER A 286 -26.65 -6.74 -51.13
N LEU A 287 -26.79 -7.42 -49.98
CA LEU A 287 -27.57 -7.00 -48.80
C LEU A 287 -26.69 -6.67 -47.60
N GLU A 288 -25.44 -6.38 -47.84
CA GLU A 288 -24.42 -6.15 -46.80
C GLU A 288 -24.84 -5.06 -45.82
N ASP A 289 -25.28 -3.90 -46.32
CA ASP A 289 -25.70 -2.77 -45.49
C ASP A 289 -26.92 -3.10 -44.61
N LYS A 290 -27.81 -3.93 -45.09
CA LYS A 290 -28.97 -4.40 -44.34
C LYS A 290 -28.54 -5.29 -43.19
N PHE A 291 -27.57 -6.18 -43.42
CA PHE A 291 -27.05 -7.08 -42.43
C PHE A 291 -26.23 -6.31 -41.36
N ARG A 292 -25.37 -5.38 -41.76
CA ARG A 292 -24.62 -4.52 -40.85
C ARG A 292 -25.54 -3.77 -39.88
N LYS A 293 -26.63 -3.17 -40.41
CA LYS A 293 -27.62 -2.48 -39.58
C LYS A 293 -28.33 -3.42 -38.62
N ASN A 294 -28.67 -4.62 -39.08
CA ASN A 294 -29.33 -5.63 -38.27
C ASN A 294 -28.40 -6.14 -37.15
N TYR A 295 -27.12 -6.42 -37.47
CA TYR A 295 -26.13 -6.82 -36.54
C TYR A 295 -26.00 -5.78 -35.40
N TYR A 296 -25.69 -4.53 -35.77
CA TYR A 296 -25.51 -3.44 -34.80
C TYR A 296 -26.76 -3.23 -33.95
N LYS A 297 -27.93 -3.22 -34.52
CA LYS A 297 -29.19 -3.06 -33.78
C LYS A 297 -29.41 -4.18 -32.76
N ASN A 298 -29.17 -5.42 -33.12
CA ASN A 298 -29.34 -6.55 -32.21
C ASN A 298 -28.31 -6.54 -31.09
N ARG A 299 -27.05 -6.23 -31.41
CA ARG A 299 -26.00 -6.13 -30.40
C ARG A 299 -26.23 -4.96 -29.43
N LEU A 300 -26.71 -3.82 -29.94
CA LEU A 300 -27.14 -2.70 -29.10
C LEU A 300 -28.30 -3.07 -28.16
N MET A 301 -29.28 -3.83 -28.67
CA MET A 301 -30.39 -4.33 -27.84
C MET A 301 -29.90 -5.29 -26.75
N GLN A 302 -29.00 -6.22 -27.08
CA GLN A 302 -28.41 -7.15 -26.13
C GLN A 302 -27.64 -6.40 -25.06
N LEU A 303 -26.76 -5.46 -25.43
CA LEU A 303 -26.02 -4.63 -24.51
C LEU A 303 -26.95 -3.88 -23.55
N ASN A 304 -28.01 -3.26 -24.06
CA ASN A 304 -28.97 -2.54 -23.22
C ASN A 304 -29.71 -3.45 -22.23
N LEU A 305 -29.93 -4.70 -22.57
CA LEU A 305 -30.50 -5.70 -21.66
C LEU A 305 -29.47 -6.14 -20.60
N ASP A 306 -28.21 -6.32 -21.00
CA ASP A 306 -27.12 -6.76 -20.13
C ASP A 306 -26.69 -5.65 -19.14
N LEU A 307 -26.92 -4.39 -19.49
CA LEU A 307 -26.68 -3.24 -18.63
C LEU A 307 -27.77 -3.01 -17.55
N GLN A 308 -28.83 -3.80 -17.53
CA GLN A 308 -29.88 -3.74 -16.52
C GLN A 308 -29.52 -4.64 -15.33
N MET A 309 -29.37 -4.03 -14.16
CA MET A 309 -29.14 -4.77 -12.92
C MET A 309 -30.43 -5.49 -12.47
N PRO A 310 -30.34 -6.74 -12.03
CA PRO A 310 -31.48 -7.44 -11.43
C PRO A 310 -31.91 -6.73 -10.13
N PRO A 311 -33.20 -6.39 -9.96
CA PRO A 311 -33.66 -5.60 -8.83
C PRO A 311 -33.69 -6.33 -7.49
N VAL A 312 -33.45 -7.64 -7.46
CA VAL A 312 -33.66 -8.53 -6.31
C VAL A 312 -32.36 -8.99 -5.64
N GLN A 313 -31.23 -8.92 -6.33
CA GLN A 313 -29.95 -9.42 -5.80
C GLN A 313 -29.08 -8.31 -5.23
N SER A 314 -28.35 -8.62 -4.14
CA SER A 314 -27.32 -7.75 -3.61
C SER A 314 -26.24 -7.49 -4.68
N PHE A 315 -25.76 -6.25 -4.79
CA PHE A 315 -24.68 -5.92 -5.73
C PHE A 315 -23.40 -6.73 -5.44
N LEU A 316 -23.15 -7.04 -4.20
CA LEU A 316 -22.03 -7.91 -3.81
C LEU A 316 -22.07 -9.31 -4.41
N GLU A 317 -23.25 -9.83 -4.67
CA GLU A 317 -23.44 -11.14 -5.33
C GLU A 317 -23.49 -11.03 -6.85
N SER A 318 -24.03 -9.91 -7.37
CA SER A 318 -24.31 -9.70 -8.79
C SER A 318 -23.23 -8.94 -9.55
N HIS A 319 -22.26 -8.28 -8.89
CA HIS A 319 -21.25 -7.48 -9.58
C HIS A 319 -20.36 -8.32 -10.51
N ARG A 320 -19.94 -9.51 -10.05
CA ARG A 320 -19.07 -10.40 -10.86
C ARG A 320 -19.71 -10.81 -12.17
N PRO A 321 -20.92 -11.42 -12.19
CA PRO A 321 -21.58 -11.78 -13.44
C PRO A 321 -21.93 -10.54 -14.29
N PHE A 322 -22.27 -9.40 -13.67
CA PHE A 322 -22.58 -8.17 -14.39
C PHE A 322 -21.38 -7.65 -15.20
N PHE A 323 -20.24 -7.46 -14.57
CA PHE A 323 -19.03 -7.01 -15.26
C PHE A 323 -18.47 -8.07 -16.21
N ALA A 324 -18.56 -9.36 -15.87
CA ALA A 324 -18.13 -10.44 -16.74
C ALA A 324 -18.98 -10.52 -18.03
N GLN A 325 -20.30 -10.32 -17.93
CA GLN A 325 -21.17 -10.25 -19.10
C GLN A 325 -20.74 -9.14 -20.06
N ILE A 326 -20.47 -7.95 -19.51
CA ILE A 326 -20.04 -6.80 -20.32
C ILE A 326 -18.64 -7.04 -20.90
N ALA A 327 -17.69 -7.54 -20.10
CA ALA A 327 -16.36 -7.86 -20.59
C ALA A 327 -16.39 -8.87 -21.72
N GLY A 328 -17.13 -9.97 -21.56
CA GLY A 328 -17.30 -10.98 -22.61
C GLY A 328 -17.98 -10.44 -23.86
N PHE A 329 -18.97 -9.56 -23.70
CA PHE A 329 -19.61 -8.88 -24.83
C PHE A 329 -18.58 -8.12 -25.67
N PHE A 330 -17.72 -7.30 -25.02
CA PHE A 330 -16.74 -6.48 -25.72
C PHE A 330 -15.53 -7.26 -26.24
N ILE A 331 -15.15 -8.36 -25.61
CA ILE A 331 -14.15 -9.31 -26.13
C ILE A 331 -14.65 -9.89 -27.45
N VAL A 332 -15.93 -10.31 -27.51
CA VAL A 332 -16.54 -10.82 -28.74
C VAL A 332 -16.60 -9.73 -29.82
N GLU A 333 -17.04 -8.53 -29.49
CA GLU A 333 -17.08 -7.40 -30.44
C GLU A 333 -15.68 -7.04 -30.97
N ASN A 334 -14.66 -7.03 -30.12
CA ASN A 334 -13.29 -6.79 -30.55
C ASN A 334 -12.81 -7.87 -31.54
N ARG A 335 -13.13 -9.14 -31.25
CA ARG A 335 -12.78 -10.24 -32.16
C ARG A 335 -13.55 -10.14 -33.51
N VAL A 336 -14.83 -9.77 -33.48
CA VAL A 336 -15.61 -9.50 -34.70
C VAL A 336 -15.04 -8.31 -35.47
N LEU A 337 -14.66 -7.22 -34.79
CA LEU A 337 -14.03 -6.05 -35.42
C LEU A 337 -12.74 -6.43 -36.17
N GLN A 338 -11.90 -7.25 -35.53
CA GLN A 338 -10.60 -7.66 -36.10
C GLN A 338 -10.75 -8.67 -37.25
N THR A 339 -11.75 -9.57 -37.21
CA THR A 339 -11.80 -10.73 -38.10
C THR A 339 -12.93 -10.71 -39.13
N ALA A 340 -14.00 -9.96 -38.92
CA ALA A 340 -15.17 -9.97 -39.77
C ALA A 340 -15.19 -8.94 -40.92
N GLY A 341 -14.02 -8.38 -41.26
CA GLY A 341 -13.77 -7.58 -42.47
C GLY A 341 -14.77 -6.44 -42.71
N GLY A 342 -15.00 -5.57 -41.74
CA GLY A 342 -15.84 -4.38 -41.89
C GLY A 342 -17.32 -4.59 -41.64
N LEU A 343 -17.72 -5.68 -40.99
CA LEU A 343 -19.09 -5.88 -40.50
C LEU A 343 -19.53 -4.80 -39.55
N VAL A 344 -18.61 -4.41 -38.67
CA VAL A 344 -18.77 -3.33 -37.68
C VAL A 344 -17.66 -2.31 -37.85
N SER A 345 -17.94 -1.02 -37.70
CA SER A 345 -16.95 0.02 -37.72
C SER A 345 -16.44 0.28 -36.30
N GLU A 346 -15.20 0.73 -36.20
CA GLU A 346 -14.58 1.13 -34.94
C GLU A 346 -15.44 2.17 -34.19
N SER A 347 -15.97 3.16 -34.90
CA SER A 347 -16.87 4.18 -34.32
C SER A 347 -18.18 3.61 -33.76
N GLN A 348 -18.69 2.51 -34.35
CA GLN A 348 -19.89 1.83 -33.81
C GLN A 348 -19.56 1.08 -32.51
N VAL A 349 -18.43 0.38 -32.46
CA VAL A 349 -17.97 -0.30 -31.24
C VAL A 349 -17.69 0.73 -30.15
N GLU A 350 -17.05 1.86 -30.49
CA GLU A 350 -16.82 2.96 -29.57
C GLU A 350 -18.14 3.56 -29.03
N THR A 351 -19.17 3.68 -29.87
CA THR A 351 -20.50 4.14 -29.41
C THR A 351 -21.14 3.15 -28.42
N LEU A 352 -21.02 1.84 -28.69
CA LEU A 352 -21.47 0.80 -27.78
C LEU A 352 -20.70 0.86 -26.47
N TRP A 353 -19.37 1.04 -26.58
CA TRP A 353 -18.50 1.17 -25.42
C TRP A 353 -18.85 2.38 -24.55
N ASN A 354 -19.01 3.56 -25.16
CA ASN A 354 -19.39 4.78 -24.45
C ASN A 354 -20.73 4.64 -23.71
N THR A 355 -21.67 3.90 -24.30
CA THR A 355 -22.93 3.60 -23.64
C THR A 355 -22.74 2.67 -22.44
N ALA A 356 -21.93 1.62 -22.60
CA ALA A 356 -21.63 0.67 -21.54
C ALA A 356 -20.87 1.31 -20.39
N ILE A 357 -19.79 2.04 -20.69
CA ILE A 357 -18.94 2.67 -19.65
C ILE A 357 -19.74 3.70 -18.85
N SER A 358 -20.55 4.53 -19.49
CA SER A 358 -21.42 5.50 -18.82
C SER A 358 -22.40 4.82 -17.85
N LYS A 359 -22.99 3.69 -18.26
CA LYS A 359 -23.93 2.95 -17.42
C LYS A 359 -23.21 2.21 -16.27
N MET A 360 -22.07 1.55 -16.56
CA MET A 360 -21.23 0.92 -15.53
C MET A 360 -20.79 1.93 -14.47
N THR A 361 -20.33 3.10 -14.90
CA THR A 361 -19.94 4.21 -14.03
C THR A 361 -21.09 4.63 -13.11
N SER A 362 -22.27 4.91 -13.70
CA SER A 362 -23.46 5.30 -12.92
C SER A 362 -23.90 4.22 -11.92
N VAL A 363 -23.85 2.93 -12.31
CA VAL A 363 -24.18 1.81 -11.40
C VAL A 363 -23.16 1.74 -10.26
N LEU A 364 -21.87 1.86 -10.57
CA LEU A 364 -20.82 1.79 -9.56
C LEU A 364 -20.90 2.96 -8.57
N GLU A 365 -21.13 4.19 -9.05
CA GLU A 365 -21.33 5.36 -8.20
C GLU A 365 -22.52 5.21 -7.24
N ASP A 366 -23.68 4.78 -7.78
CA ASP A 366 -24.86 4.54 -6.96
C ASP A 366 -24.61 3.46 -5.89
N GLN A 367 -23.97 2.35 -6.26
CA GLN A 367 -23.67 1.29 -5.32
C GLN A 367 -22.62 1.68 -4.29
N PHE A 368 -21.56 2.36 -4.70
CA PHE A 368 -20.53 2.85 -3.77
C PHE A 368 -21.10 3.86 -2.78
N SER A 369 -22.06 4.69 -3.21
CA SER A 369 -22.73 5.63 -2.30
C SER A 369 -23.48 4.94 -1.16
N ARG A 370 -24.00 3.73 -1.39
CA ARG A 370 -24.80 2.94 -0.44
C ARG A 370 -24.01 1.99 0.45
N MET A 371 -22.74 1.78 0.15
CA MET A 371 -21.89 0.85 0.93
C MET A 371 -21.36 1.51 2.20
N ASP A 372 -21.45 0.77 3.30
CA ASP A 372 -21.08 1.24 4.65
C ASP A 372 -19.88 0.48 5.25
N THR A 373 -19.26 -0.44 4.48
CA THR A 373 -18.09 -1.21 4.94
C THR A 373 -16.93 -1.06 3.96
N ALA A 374 -15.71 -0.84 4.48
CA ALA A 374 -14.50 -0.71 3.69
C ALA A 374 -14.19 -1.98 2.89
N ASN A 375 -14.36 -3.16 3.48
CA ASN A 375 -14.09 -4.44 2.83
C ASN A 375 -14.94 -4.67 1.58
N HIS A 376 -16.20 -4.23 1.56
CA HIS A 376 -17.05 -4.36 0.38
C HIS A 376 -16.57 -3.46 -0.76
N LEU A 377 -16.16 -2.23 -0.43
CA LEU A 377 -15.59 -1.30 -1.41
C LEU A 377 -14.28 -1.83 -2.01
N LEU A 378 -13.41 -2.39 -1.17
CA LEU A 378 -12.13 -2.97 -1.60
C LEU A 378 -12.35 -4.18 -2.52
N LEU A 379 -13.25 -5.09 -2.14
CA LEU A 379 -13.56 -6.29 -2.92
C LEU A 379 -14.08 -5.94 -4.33
N ILE A 380 -14.97 -4.94 -4.42
CA ILE A 380 -15.50 -4.50 -5.71
C ILE A 380 -14.42 -3.76 -6.50
N LYS A 381 -13.63 -2.90 -5.87
CA LYS A 381 -12.49 -2.21 -6.49
C LYS A 381 -11.51 -3.22 -7.10
N ASP A 382 -11.12 -4.27 -6.36
CA ASP A 382 -10.20 -5.28 -6.86
C ASP A 382 -10.76 -5.98 -8.11
N PHE A 383 -12.05 -6.32 -8.08
CA PHE A 383 -12.69 -6.93 -9.24
C PHE A 383 -12.80 -5.96 -10.43
N VAL A 384 -13.18 -4.70 -10.18
CA VAL A 384 -13.25 -3.64 -11.21
C VAL A 384 -11.87 -3.40 -11.82
N THR A 385 -10.82 -3.44 -11.02
CA THR A 385 -9.44 -3.30 -11.52
C THR A 385 -9.05 -4.46 -12.44
N LEU A 386 -9.41 -5.71 -12.08
CA LEU A 386 -9.18 -6.86 -12.96
C LEU A 386 -9.96 -6.76 -14.27
N VAL A 387 -11.21 -6.28 -14.21
CA VAL A 387 -12.01 -5.99 -15.42
C VAL A 387 -11.35 -4.92 -16.26
N ALA A 388 -10.80 -3.87 -15.60
CA ALA A 388 -10.09 -2.81 -16.28
C ALA A 388 -8.84 -3.34 -17.00
N ASP A 389 -8.02 -4.12 -16.33
CA ASP A 389 -6.81 -4.73 -16.91
C ASP A 389 -7.18 -5.60 -18.12
N THR A 390 -8.23 -6.44 -17.97
CA THR A 390 -8.71 -7.31 -19.05
C THR A 390 -9.16 -6.51 -20.27
N LEU A 391 -9.98 -5.48 -20.08
CA LEU A 391 -10.53 -4.70 -21.19
C LEU A 391 -9.53 -3.72 -21.80
N MET A 392 -8.59 -3.19 -21.02
CA MET A 392 -7.48 -2.39 -21.54
C MET A 392 -6.58 -3.21 -22.46
N HIS A 393 -6.36 -4.49 -22.17
CA HIS A 393 -5.63 -5.40 -23.06
C HIS A 393 -6.31 -5.52 -24.44
N HIS A 394 -7.64 -5.41 -24.48
CA HIS A 394 -8.43 -5.40 -25.71
C HIS A 394 -8.65 -4.01 -26.33
N GLY A 395 -7.98 -2.96 -25.81
CA GLY A 395 -7.99 -1.62 -26.38
C GLY A 395 -9.11 -0.69 -25.90
N TYR A 396 -9.87 -1.07 -24.87
CA TYR A 396 -10.95 -0.24 -24.32
C TYR A 396 -10.46 0.69 -23.20
N GLY A 397 -10.81 1.97 -23.27
CA GLY A 397 -10.47 2.95 -22.22
C GLY A 397 -11.45 2.89 -21.04
N LEU A 398 -10.92 2.73 -19.81
CA LEU A 398 -11.72 2.63 -18.58
C LEU A 398 -11.52 3.80 -17.62
N THR A 399 -10.95 4.89 -18.08
CA THR A 399 -10.71 6.09 -17.27
C THR A 399 -11.92 6.53 -16.44
N PRO A 400 -13.18 6.60 -17.00
CA PRO A 400 -14.33 7.02 -16.19
C PRO A 400 -14.65 6.08 -15.03
N LEU A 401 -14.39 4.76 -15.20
CA LEU A 401 -14.62 3.78 -14.15
C LEU A 401 -13.58 3.90 -13.04
N LEU A 402 -12.31 4.16 -13.39
CA LEU A 402 -11.24 4.42 -12.44
C LEU A 402 -11.44 5.74 -11.71
N GLU A 403 -12.00 6.77 -12.35
CA GLU A 403 -12.38 8.03 -11.71
C GLU A 403 -13.43 7.84 -10.61
N VAL A 404 -14.36 6.89 -10.76
CA VAL A 404 -15.31 6.56 -9.67
C VAL A 404 -14.58 6.00 -8.46
N LEU A 405 -13.55 5.15 -8.67
CA LEU A 405 -12.73 4.62 -7.58
C LEU A 405 -11.96 5.76 -6.89
N ASP A 406 -11.42 6.70 -7.67
CA ASP A 406 -10.72 7.87 -7.14
C ASP A 406 -11.64 8.79 -6.33
N ASN A 407 -12.82 9.10 -6.84
CA ASN A 407 -13.80 9.93 -6.15
C ASN A 407 -14.28 9.33 -4.82
N ASN A 408 -14.26 8.00 -4.70
CA ASN A 408 -14.68 7.30 -3.48
C ASN A 408 -13.52 6.93 -2.54
N ARG A 409 -12.28 7.33 -2.84
CA ARG A 409 -11.11 7.03 -2.01
C ARG A 409 -11.23 7.58 -0.59
N ASP A 410 -11.76 8.79 -0.45
CA ASP A 410 -11.93 9.42 0.86
C ASP A 410 -13.02 8.73 1.67
N LYS A 411 -14.13 8.36 1.02
CA LYS A 411 -15.18 7.55 1.65
C LYS A 411 -14.65 6.20 2.14
N TYR A 412 -13.88 5.51 1.30
CA TYR A 412 -13.25 4.25 1.67
C TYR A 412 -12.38 4.39 2.92
N HIS A 413 -11.51 5.40 2.94
CA HIS A 413 -10.61 5.61 4.07
C HIS A 413 -11.35 6.05 5.34
N GLU A 414 -12.44 6.81 5.23
CA GLU A 414 -13.28 7.14 6.41
C GLU A 414 -13.94 5.90 7.01
N LEU A 415 -14.43 4.99 6.17
CA LEU A 415 -14.97 3.71 6.64
C LEU A 415 -13.89 2.84 7.27
N LEU A 416 -12.72 2.72 6.62
CA LEU A 416 -11.58 1.97 7.13
C LEU A 416 -11.08 2.54 8.46
N LEU A 417 -10.96 3.87 8.58
CA LEU A 417 -10.61 4.56 9.82
C LEU A 417 -11.63 4.29 10.92
N SER A 418 -12.94 4.30 10.59
CA SER A 418 -14.00 4.00 11.56
C SER A 418 -13.89 2.57 12.10
N GLU A 419 -13.57 1.62 11.23
CA GLU A 419 -13.37 0.21 11.60
C GLU A 419 -12.11 0.04 12.46
N CYS A 420 -10.99 0.63 12.05
CA CYS A 420 -9.75 0.62 12.82
C CYS A 420 -9.91 1.30 14.19
N ARG A 421 -10.64 2.42 14.26
CA ARG A 421 -10.96 3.12 15.52
C ARG A 421 -11.71 2.21 16.48
N LYS A 422 -12.67 1.45 15.97
CA LYS A 422 -13.41 0.47 16.78
C LYS A 422 -12.48 -0.63 17.30
N GLN A 423 -11.68 -1.22 16.40
CA GLN A 423 -10.73 -2.29 16.76
C GLN A 423 -9.70 -1.81 17.80
N ILE A 424 -9.12 -0.61 17.61
CA ILE A 424 -8.20 0.01 18.57
C ILE A 424 -8.89 0.24 19.91
N GLY A 425 -10.13 0.77 19.89
CA GLY A 425 -10.91 1.00 21.09
C GLY A 425 -11.21 -0.29 21.86
N ASP A 426 -11.61 -1.34 21.17
CA ASP A 426 -11.90 -2.66 21.75
C ASP A 426 -10.61 -3.30 22.31
N THR A 427 -9.48 -3.18 21.61
CA THR A 427 -8.16 -3.66 22.04
C THR A 427 -7.70 -2.97 23.33
N LEU A 428 -7.79 -1.65 23.38
CA LEU A 428 -7.41 -0.88 24.57
C LEU A 428 -8.37 -1.08 25.74
N ALA A 429 -9.65 -1.32 25.48
CA ALA A 429 -10.63 -1.60 26.53
C ALA A 429 -10.48 -2.99 27.15
N SER A 430 -9.95 -3.95 26.39
CA SER A 430 -9.70 -5.32 26.86
C SER A 430 -8.31 -5.51 27.47
N ASP A 431 -7.40 -4.54 27.37
CA ASP A 431 -6.04 -4.64 27.90
C ASP A 431 -6.02 -4.46 29.42
N THR A 432 -5.37 -5.38 30.11
CA THR A 432 -5.11 -5.30 31.56
C THR A 432 -3.92 -4.40 31.90
N PHE A 433 -3.19 -3.94 30.89
CA PHE A 433 -1.94 -3.21 31.02
C PHE A 433 -0.89 -3.92 31.88
N GLU A 434 -0.77 -5.23 31.66
CA GLU A 434 0.29 -6.06 32.21
C GLU A 434 1.31 -6.42 31.13
N GLN A 435 2.55 -6.69 31.53
CA GLN A 435 3.59 -7.13 30.61
C GLN A 435 3.19 -8.43 29.90
N MET A 436 3.37 -8.47 28.59
CA MET A 436 3.08 -9.65 27.77
C MET A 436 4.10 -10.75 28.05
N VAL A 437 3.64 -11.92 28.49
CA VAL A 437 4.47 -13.11 28.71
C VAL A 437 4.38 -14.02 27.48
N ILE A 438 5.49 -14.18 26.80
CA ILE A 438 5.64 -14.97 25.57
C ILE A 438 6.29 -16.30 25.95
N LYS A 439 5.58 -17.42 25.74
CA LYS A 439 6.01 -18.75 26.15
C LYS A 439 6.76 -19.52 25.09
N LYS A 440 6.56 -19.16 23.80
CA LYS A 440 7.05 -19.95 22.67
C LYS A 440 7.66 -19.04 21.60
N GLU A 441 8.64 -19.56 20.89
CA GLU A 441 9.36 -18.89 19.84
C GLU A 441 8.45 -18.35 18.70
N TYR A 442 7.44 -19.12 18.26
CA TYR A 442 6.54 -18.65 17.22
C TYR A 442 5.72 -17.43 17.66
N GLU A 443 5.31 -17.38 18.96
CA GLU A 443 4.63 -16.21 19.52
C GLU A 443 5.54 -15.00 19.56
N TYR A 444 6.83 -15.21 19.86
CA TYR A 444 7.87 -14.17 19.83
C TYR A 444 8.04 -13.63 18.40
N ASN A 445 8.16 -14.52 17.42
CA ASN A 445 8.28 -14.12 16.02
C ASN A 445 7.06 -13.32 15.54
N MET A 446 5.85 -13.72 15.93
CA MET A 446 4.60 -13.05 15.54
C MET A 446 4.37 -11.69 16.23
N ASN A 447 4.78 -11.55 17.48
CA ASN A 447 4.45 -10.37 18.30
C ASN A 447 5.61 -9.40 18.47
N VAL A 448 6.85 -9.84 18.31
CA VAL A 448 8.04 -9.03 18.54
C VAL A 448 8.83 -8.83 17.25
N VAL A 449 9.28 -9.93 16.63
CA VAL A 449 10.15 -9.85 15.44
C VAL A 449 9.42 -9.23 14.26
N SER A 450 8.16 -9.60 14.03
CA SER A 450 7.34 -9.08 12.91
C SER A 450 7.15 -7.57 12.94
N PHE A 451 7.33 -6.94 14.10
CA PHE A 451 7.18 -5.49 14.28
C PHE A 451 8.48 -4.81 14.72
N HIS A 452 9.63 -5.52 14.65
CA HIS A 452 10.95 -5.02 15.07
C HIS A 452 10.95 -4.44 16.49
N LEU A 453 10.18 -5.04 17.40
CA LEU A 453 10.07 -4.63 18.80
C LEU A 453 11.16 -5.25 19.69
N GLN A 454 12.09 -5.96 19.08
CA GLN A 454 13.22 -6.58 19.79
C GLN A 454 14.26 -5.54 20.22
N SER A 455 14.79 -5.73 21.41
CA SER A 455 15.89 -4.92 21.94
C SER A 455 17.29 -5.49 21.62
N SER A 456 17.37 -6.76 21.17
CA SER A 456 18.62 -7.43 20.80
C SER A 456 18.41 -8.37 19.60
N ASP A 457 19.48 -8.59 18.84
CA ASP A 457 19.46 -9.50 17.67
C ASP A 457 19.53 -10.99 18.06
N THR A 458 19.70 -11.30 19.36
CA THR A 458 19.75 -12.67 19.87
C THR A 458 18.38 -13.14 20.32
N LEU A 459 18.04 -14.40 20.03
CA LEU A 459 16.81 -15.02 20.53
C LEU A 459 16.85 -15.07 22.07
N PRO A 460 15.83 -14.54 22.77
CA PRO A 460 15.77 -14.57 24.21
C PRO A 460 15.41 -15.95 24.76
N ASP A 461 15.71 -16.20 26.04
CA ASP A 461 15.22 -17.38 26.76
C ASP A 461 13.71 -17.26 27.01
N PHE A 462 13.00 -18.40 26.92
CA PHE A 462 11.56 -18.46 27.18
C PHE A 462 11.27 -19.02 28.57
N PRO A 463 10.27 -18.48 29.31
CA PRO A 463 9.31 -17.43 28.92
C PRO A 463 9.94 -16.04 28.84
N TYR A 464 9.72 -15.31 27.72
CA TYR A 464 10.15 -13.94 27.52
C TYR A 464 9.10 -12.96 28.02
N ILE A 465 9.49 -12.00 28.83
CA ILE A 465 8.62 -10.93 29.33
C ILE A 465 8.89 -9.70 28.47
N ALA A 466 7.89 -9.30 27.68
CA ALA A 466 8.01 -8.13 26.83
C ALA A 466 7.84 -6.82 27.64
N PRO A 467 8.53 -5.73 27.26
CA PRO A 467 8.37 -4.42 27.95
C PRO A 467 7.06 -3.72 27.57
N PHE A 468 6.12 -4.41 26.94
CA PHE A 468 4.82 -3.91 26.49
C PHE A 468 3.71 -4.92 26.78
N SER A 469 2.46 -4.42 26.77
CA SER A 469 1.28 -5.28 26.94
C SER A 469 0.80 -5.88 25.62
N SER A 470 -0.16 -6.80 25.67
CA SER A 470 -0.72 -7.48 24.49
C SER A 470 -1.37 -6.52 23.49
N SER A 471 -1.83 -5.36 23.92
CA SER A 471 -2.42 -4.35 23.03
C SER A 471 -1.44 -3.79 21.98
N VAL A 472 -0.14 -3.72 22.28
CA VAL A 472 0.86 -3.14 21.35
C VAL A 472 0.97 -3.95 20.05
N PRO A 473 1.27 -5.26 20.05
CA PRO A 473 1.31 -6.02 18.82
C PRO A 473 -0.06 -6.11 18.12
N ASP A 474 -1.18 -6.07 18.85
CA ASP A 474 -2.52 -6.05 18.27
C ASP A 474 -2.78 -4.74 17.53
N ILE A 475 -2.44 -3.60 18.12
CA ILE A 475 -2.49 -2.28 17.47
C ILE A 475 -1.57 -2.25 16.25
N CYS A 476 -0.34 -2.78 16.37
CA CYS A 476 0.58 -2.86 15.23
C CYS A 476 -0.01 -3.68 14.07
N ARG A 477 -0.75 -4.75 14.34
CA ARG A 477 -1.48 -5.52 13.31
C ARG A 477 -2.56 -4.68 12.65
N VAL A 478 -3.34 -3.94 13.43
CA VAL A 478 -4.39 -3.05 12.91
C VAL A 478 -3.78 -1.97 12.00
N VAL A 479 -2.68 -1.33 12.43
CA VAL A 479 -2.01 -0.31 11.63
C VAL A 479 -1.41 -0.90 10.35
N ARG A 480 -0.79 -2.09 10.43
CA ARG A 480 -0.26 -2.79 9.26
C ARG A 480 -1.36 -3.12 8.25
N SER A 481 -2.45 -3.72 8.71
CA SER A 481 -3.61 -4.01 7.85
C SER A 481 -4.17 -2.74 7.22
N PHE A 482 -4.27 -1.65 7.99
CA PHE A 482 -4.69 -0.35 7.47
C PHE A 482 -3.80 0.16 6.34
N ILE A 483 -2.48 0.04 6.48
CA ILE A 483 -1.52 0.45 5.44
C ILE A 483 -1.69 -0.41 4.19
N GLU A 484 -1.75 -1.73 4.37
CA GLU A 484 -1.95 -2.69 3.28
C GLU A 484 -3.26 -2.43 2.54
N ASP A 485 -4.36 -2.29 3.24
CA ASP A 485 -5.69 -2.04 2.68
C ASP A 485 -5.76 -0.65 2.01
N SER A 486 -5.12 0.37 2.58
CA SER A 486 -5.02 1.71 1.99
C SER A 486 -4.26 1.69 0.67
N VAL A 487 -3.09 1.03 0.64
CA VAL A 487 -2.28 0.90 -0.56
C VAL A 487 -3.00 0.04 -1.61
N ASN A 488 -3.61 -1.07 -1.18
CA ASN A 488 -4.39 -1.93 -2.06
C ASN A 488 -5.55 -1.18 -2.72
N TYR A 489 -6.29 -0.36 -1.96
CA TYR A 489 -7.36 0.43 -2.56
C TYR A 489 -6.82 1.46 -3.56
N LEU A 490 -5.72 2.14 -3.26
CA LEU A 490 -5.14 3.18 -4.10
C LEU A 490 -4.36 2.63 -5.30
N SER A 491 -4.08 1.33 -5.36
CA SER A 491 -3.36 0.67 -6.45
C SER A 491 -4.25 0.42 -7.67
N TYR A 492 -4.85 1.48 -8.23
CA TYR A 492 -5.60 1.45 -9.48
C TYR A 492 -5.02 2.48 -10.46
N GLY A 493 -4.71 2.05 -11.65
CA GLY A 493 -4.31 2.95 -12.74
C GLY A 493 -2.94 3.61 -12.64
N GLY A 494 -2.05 3.17 -11.73
CA GLY A 494 -0.69 3.71 -11.64
C GLY A 494 -0.02 3.52 -10.27
N PRO A 495 1.16 4.12 -10.09
CA PRO A 495 1.87 4.05 -8.82
C PRO A 495 1.11 4.83 -7.73
N VAL A 496 1.01 4.21 -6.54
CA VAL A 496 0.36 4.81 -5.38
C VAL A 496 1.15 6.02 -4.89
N ASN A 497 0.45 7.13 -4.62
CA ASN A 497 1.08 8.32 -4.08
C ASN A 497 1.42 8.12 -2.59
N PHE A 498 2.71 7.95 -2.31
CA PHE A 498 3.23 7.76 -0.95
C PHE A 498 2.81 8.88 0.02
N ASP A 499 2.88 10.14 -0.43
CA ASP A 499 2.54 11.29 0.42
C ASP A 499 1.06 11.32 0.82
N ASP A 500 0.15 10.89 -0.07
CA ASP A 500 -1.28 10.81 0.25
C ASP A 500 -1.54 9.73 1.31
N VAL A 501 -0.96 8.53 1.15
CA VAL A 501 -1.10 7.45 2.12
C VAL A 501 -0.55 7.88 3.48
N LEU A 502 0.66 8.44 3.49
CA LEU A 502 1.37 8.82 4.71
C LEU A 502 0.71 10.00 5.42
N LYS A 503 0.54 11.12 4.70
CA LYS A 503 0.14 12.41 5.31
C LYS A 503 -1.35 12.49 5.56
N LYS A 504 -2.16 11.99 4.60
CA LYS A 504 -3.62 12.15 4.67
C LYS A 504 -4.30 11.05 5.50
N TYR A 505 -3.87 9.79 5.35
CA TYR A 505 -4.57 8.66 5.95
C TYR A 505 -3.86 8.06 7.16
N LEU A 506 -2.58 7.67 7.03
CA LEU A 506 -1.86 7.04 8.12
C LEU A 506 -1.66 7.99 9.32
N ASN A 507 -1.27 9.24 9.07
CA ASN A 507 -1.20 10.22 10.15
C ASN A 507 -2.55 10.45 10.83
N LYS A 508 -3.65 10.42 10.08
CA LYS A 508 -5.00 10.57 10.66
C LYS A 508 -5.33 9.41 11.60
N LEU A 509 -5.06 8.16 11.17
CA LEU A 509 -5.23 6.99 12.04
C LEU A 509 -4.38 7.11 13.31
N MET A 510 -3.08 7.42 13.15
CA MET A 510 -2.13 7.44 14.25
C MET A 510 -2.41 8.59 15.22
N ILE A 511 -2.76 9.79 14.74
CA ILE A 511 -2.95 10.98 15.56
C ILE A 511 -4.38 11.10 16.08
N ASP A 512 -5.36 10.99 15.16
CA ASP A 512 -6.75 11.31 15.52
C ASP A 512 -7.45 10.13 16.19
N ASP A 513 -7.09 8.89 15.83
CA ASP A 513 -7.73 7.73 16.38
C ASP A 513 -6.89 7.06 17.48
N LEU A 514 -5.69 6.60 17.17
CA LEU A 514 -4.85 5.87 18.13
C LEU A 514 -4.37 6.77 19.27
N ASN A 515 -3.74 7.89 18.96
CA ASN A 515 -3.19 8.77 19.99
C ASN A 515 -4.29 9.35 20.90
N LYS A 516 -5.44 9.76 20.33
CA LYS A 516 -6.57 10.24 21.13
C LYS A 516 -7.16 9.15 22.01
N ALA A 517 -7.19 7.89 21.52
CA ALA A 517 -7.64 6.76 22.33
C ALA A 517 -6.70 6.48 23.52
N LEU A 518 -5.39 6.53 23.30
CA LEU A 518 -4.37 6.39 24.34
C LEU A 518 -4.47 7.51 25.38
N LEU A 519 -4.57 8.77 24.93
CA LEU A 519 -4.75 9.92 25.84
C LEU A 519 -6.05 9.80 26.66
N LYS A 520 -7.11 9.29 26.06
CA LYS A 520 -8.35 9.02 26.79
C LYS A 520 -8.17 8.01 27.91
N VAL A 521 -7.43 6.92 27.66
CA VAL A 521 -7.11 5.92 28.71
C VAL A 521 -6.31 6.56 29.85
N ILE A 522 -5.33 7.42 29.51
CA ILE A 522 -4.51 8.12 30.51
C ILE A 522 -5.37 9.04 31.39
N HIS A 523 -6.30 9.80 30.79
CA HIS A 523 -7.07 10.81 31.51
C HIS A 523 -8.31 10.27 32.24
N THR A 524 -8.92 9.17 31.80
CA THR A 524 -10.17 8.66 32.33
C THR A 524 -10.02 7.44 33.24
N GLY A 525 -8.87 6.77 33.20
CA GLY A 525 -8.61 5.56 34.01
C GLY A 525 -8.21 5.90 35.46
N ASN A 526 -8.80 5.23 36.45
CA ASN A 526 -8.19 5.12 37.76
C ASN A 526 -7.05 4.10 37.68
N LEU A 527 -5.92 4.54 37.16
CA LEU A 527 -4.77 3.69 36.91
C LEU A 527 -3.93 3.55 38.21
N ASP A 528 -3.46 2.34 38.46
CA ASP A 528 -2.41 2.16 39.43
C ASP A 528 -1.03 2.53 38.87
N VAL A 529 -0.01 2.58 39.71
CA VAL A 529 1.37 2.96 39.28
C VAL A 529 1.89 1.99 38.22
N SER A 530 1.64 0.69 38.34
CA SER A 530 2.11 -0.33 37.41
C SER A 530 1.45 -0.18 36.04
N GLN A 531 0.12 0.01 36.02
CA GLN A 531 -0.63 0.24 34.78
C GLN A 531 -0.22 1.54 34.10
N ALA A 532 -0.01 2.62 34.86
CA ALA A 532 0.44 3.89 34.31
C ALA A 532 1.85 3.77 33.70
N MET A 533 2.76 3.03 34.33
CA MET A 533 4.07 2.70 33.78
C MET A 533 3.94 1.90 32.48
N GLN A 534 3.09 0.89 32.46
CA GLN A 534 2.92 0.06 31.28
C GLN A 534 2.33 0.83 30.11
N ILE A 535 1.39 1.73 30.33
CA ILE A 535 0.85 2.62 29.29
C ILE A 535 1.95 3.54 28.73
N ALA A 536 2.78 4.12 29.61
CA ALA A 536 3.89 4.97 29.17
C ALA A 536 4.92 4.17 28.34
N ALA A 537 5.21 2.92 28.74
CA ALA A 537 6.06 2.00 27.98
C ALA A 537 5.44 1.63 26.63
N ASN A 538 4.14 1.31 26.59
CA ASN A 538 3.42 1.01 25.36
C ASN A 538 3.50 2.18 24.36
N ILE A 539 3.32 3.41 24.83
CA ILE A 539 3.43 4.62 23.98
C ILE A 539 4.85 4.79 23.45
N ALA A 540 5.87 4.50 24.28
CA ALA A 540 7.27 4.57 23.85
C ALA A 540 7.57 3.56 22.74
N VAL A 541 7.05 2.35 22.85
CA VAL A 541 7.19 1.30 21.84
C VAL A 541 6.44 1.69 20.56
N LEU A 542 5.22 2.22 20.67
CA LEU A 542 4.44 2.68 19.52
C LEU A 542 5.08 3.88 18.80
N GLU A 543 5.77 4.76 19.53
CA GLU A 543 6.60 5.83 18.93
C GLU A 543 7.69 5.23 18.03
N CYS A 544 8.41 4.23 18.52
CA CYS A 544 9.46 3.54 17.76
C CYS A 544 8.89 2.83 16.51
N THR A 545 7.67 2.27 16.58
CA THR A 545 7.05 1.61 15.42
C THR A 545 6.66 2.57 14.30
N CYS A 546 6.61 3.88 14.56
CA CYS A 546 6.34 4.87 13.51
C CYS A 546 7.35 4.79 12.35
N ASP A 547 8.62 4.54 12.64
CA ASP A 547 9.66 4.40 11.62
C ASP A 547 9.47 3.10 10.80
N LEU A 548 9.04 2.02 11.46
CA LEU A 548 8.68 0.78 10.79
C LEU A 548 7.51 0.97 9.81
N PHE A 549 6.43 1.61 10.26
CA PHE A 549 5.26 1.87 9.42
C PHE A 549 5.58 2.81 8.25
N LEU A 550 6.45 3.79 8.48
CA LEU A 550 6.98 4.66 7.42
C LEU A 550 7.73 3.85 6.36
N CYS A 551 8.65 2.97 6.77
CA CYS A 551 9.41 2.10 5.88
C CYS A 551 8.49 1.12 5.14
N GLN A 552 7.53 0.52 5.84
CA GLN A 552 6.55 -0.41 5.24
C GLN A 552 5.67 0.29 4.20
N THR A 553 5.17 1.49 4.51
CA THR A 553 4.40 2.31 3.56
C THR A 553 5.24 2.62 2.32
N ALA A 554 6.51 2.98 2.49
CA ALA A 554 7.42 3.26 1.39
C ALA A 554 7.65 2.03 0.50
N GLN A 555 7.85 0.86 1.11
CA GLN A 555 8.03 -0.40 0.39
C GLN A 555 6.79 -0.74 -0.45
N LEU A 556 5.60 -0.67 0.15
CA LEU A 556 4.34 -0.95 -0.55
C LEU A 556 4.05 0.05 -1.67
N CYS A 557 4.44 1.32 -1.49
CA CYS A 557 4.34 2.34 -2.54
C CYS A 557 5.50 2.32 -3.54
N SER A 558 6.43 1.36 -3.43
CA SER A 558 7.62 1.25 -4.28
C SER A 558 8.53 2.49 -4.24
N VAL A 559 8.57 3.20 -3.10
CA VAL A 559 9.43 4.35 -2.88
C VAL A 559 10.78 3.89 -2.33
N PRO A 560 11.92 4.31 -2.91
CA PRO A 560 13.24 3.94 -2.42
C PRO A 560 13.48 4.44 -0.98
N LEU A 561 13.94 3.55 -0.09
CA LEU A 561 14.12 3.84 1.35
C LEU A 561 15.04 5.04 1.62
N HIS A 562 16.07 5.27 0.80
CA HIS A 562 16.97 6.41 0.94
C HIS A 562 16.29 7.79 0.78
N LEU A 563 15.10 7.85 0.17
CA LEU A 563 14.29 9.07 0.08
C LEU A 563 13.47 9.31 1.36
N VAL A 564 13.17 8.24 2.07
CA VAL A 564 12.37 8.25 3.30
C VAL A 564 13.21 8.61 4.53
N GLU A 565 14.50 8.28 4.52
CA GLU A 565 15.46 8.59 5.60
C GLU A 565 15.81 10.07 5.70
N ARG A 566 15.29 10.91 4.82
CA ARG A 566 15.50 12.37 4.90
C ARG A 566 14.77 12.96 6.10
N PRO A 567 15.39 13.87 6.86
CA PRO A 567 14.83 14.40 8.11
C PRO A 567 13.49 15.15 7.98
N HIS A 568 13.02 15.41 6.75
CA HIS A 568 11.74 16.08 6.48
C HIS A 568 10.61 15.15 6.03
N VAL A 569 10.87 13.85 5.87
CA VAL A 569 9.92 12.84 5.40
C VAL A 569 9.55 11.90 6.55
N GLY A 570 9.25 12.42 7.71
CA GLY A 570 8.80 11.61 8.85
C GLY A 570 7.29 11.60 9.01
N LEU A 571 6.77 10.57 9.68
CA LEU A 571 5.41 10.60 10.21
C LEU A 571 5.32 11.69 11.28
N THR A 572 4.43 12.67 11.08
CA THR A 572 4.16 13.70 12.11
C THR A 572 3.62 13.08 13.40
N ALA A 573 2.98 11.90 13.28
CA ALA A 573 2.57 11.07 14.40
C ALA A 573 3.68 10.78 15.41
N LYS A 574 4.93 10.58 14.97
CA LYS A 574 6.07 10.32 15.85
C LYS A 574 6.28 11.44 16.89
N ALA A 575 6.25 12.70 16.44
CA ALA A 575 6.36 13.86 17.35
C ALA A 575 5.16 13.96 18.30
N VAL A 576 3.97 13.61 17.83
CA VAL A 576 2.75 13.61 18.66
C VAL A 576 2.81 12.49 19.70
N PHE A 577 3.26 11.28 19.35
CA PHE A 577 3.48 10.20 20.33
C PHE A 577 4.54 10.55 21.36
N LYS A 578 5.60 11.25 20.95
CA LYS A 578 6.61 11.76 21.90
C LYS A 578 6.01 12.74 22.91
N ALA A 579 5.13 13.63 22.45
CA ALA A 579 4.39 14.55 23.34
C ALA A 579 3.44 13.78 24.27
N SER A 580 2.74 12.78 23.74
CA SER A 580 1.81 11.93 24.52
C SER A 580 2.54 11.03 25.51
N GLN A 581 3.74 10.57 25.18
CA GLN A 581 4.64 9.89 26.11
C GLN A 581 4.98 10.79 27.30
N ASN A 582 5.28 12.08 27.03
CA ASN A 582 5.52 13.02 28.13
C ASN A 582 4.26 13.20 28.99
N ALA A 583 3.08 13.36 28.38
CA ALA A 583 1.81 13.42 29.12
C ALA A 583 1.53 12.14 29.94
N ALA A 584 1.90 10.97 29.42
CA ALA A 584 1.80 9.71 30.16
C ALA A 584 2.76 9.68 31.37
N TYR A 585 3.98 10.18 31.22
CA TYR A 585 4.89 10.31 32.35
C TYR A 585 4.40 11.33 33.37
N ASP A 586 3.82 12.45 32.95
CA ASP A 586 3.23 13.43 33.86
C ASP A 586 2.04 12.83 34.61
N ALA A 587 1.19 12.05 33.96
CA ALA A 587 0.10 11.33 34.60
C ALA A 587 0.61 10.24 35.58
N LEU A 588 1.64 9.50 35.20
CA LEU A 588 2.31 8.54 36.06
C LEU A 588 2.88 9.22 37.29
N LEU A 589 3.58 10.36 37.13
CA LEU A 589 4.14 11.12 38.24
C LEU A 589 3.05 11.61 39.18
N ASN A 590 1.90 12.07 38.67
CA ASN A 590 0.78 12.45 39.52
C ASN A 590 0.29 11.30 40.42
N VAL A 591 0.26 10.04 39.89
CA VAL A 591 -0.10 8.87 40.67
C VAL A 591 0.99 8.53 41.70
N VAL A 592 2.26 8.61 41.30
CA VAL A 592 3.42 8.41 42.19
C VAL A 592 3.47 9.46 43.29
N ASP A 593 3.28 10.76 42.94
CA ASP A 593 3.26 11.86 43.88
C ASP A 593 2.13 11.71 44.91
N SER A 594 0.93 11.29 44.43
CA SER A 594 -0.19 10.99 45.34
C SER A 594 0.16 9.89 46.35
N LYS A 595 0.88 8.86 45.90
CA LYS A 595 1.38 7.80 46.83
C LYS A 595 2.50 8.27 47.73
N LEU A 596 3.43 9.06 47.21
CA LEU A 596 4.48 9.67 48.02
C LEU A 596 3.91 10.60 49.10
N ASP A 597 2.84 11.36 48.78
CA ASP A 597 2.16 12.22 49.72
C ASP A 597 1.57 11.43 50.90
N GLU A 598 1.13 10.18 50.71
CA GLU A 598 0.68 9.33 51.80
C GLU A 598 1.80 9.04 52.83
N TYR A 599 3.02 8.78 52.32
CA TYR A 599 4.18 8.53 53.20
C TYR A 599 4.72 9.85 53.79
N LEU A 600 4.80 10.90 52.98
CA LEU A 600 5.28 12.22 53.36
C LEU A 600 4.33 12.92 54.35
N ALA A 601 3.05 12.54 54.41
CA ALA A 601 2.14 13.04 55.45
C ALA A 601 2.62 12.67 56.88
N LEU A 602 3.40 11.60 57.02
CA LEU A 602 4.01 11.21 58.26
C LEU A 602 5.09 12.23 58.77
N MET A 603 5.53 13.14 57.89
CA MET A 603 6.34 14.31 58.27
C MET A 603 5.67 15.18 59.34
N ASN A 604 4.35 15.16 59.39
CA ASN A 604 3.59 15.88 60.44
C ASN A 604 3.89 15.39 61.85
N ASN A 605 4.44 14.16 61.97
CA ASN A 605 4.81 13.54 63.26
C ASN A 605 6.24 13.90 63.71
N ILE A 606 6.97 14.63 62.91
CA ILE A 606 8.34 15.06 63.26
C ILE A 606 8.30 16.01 64.45
N GLU A 607 9.10 15.73 65.49
CA GLU A 607 9.29 16.59 66.62
C GLU A 607 10.33 17.70 66.24
N TRP A 608 9.80 18.82 65.75
CA TRP A 608 10.61 19.93 65.23
C TRP A 608 11.44 20.67 66.31
N THR A 609 11.19 20.36 67.56
CA THR A 609 11.94 20.94 68.73
C THR A 609 12.51 19.86 69.62
N ALA A 610 12.94 18.77 69.07
CA ALA A 610 13.45 17.59 69.74
C ALA A 610 14.61 17.94 70.72
N ASP A 611 14.57 17.34 71.85
CA ASP A 611 15.61 17.57 72.91
C ASP A 611 16.95 16.90 72.60
N LYS A 612 16.91 15.81 71.81
CA LYS A 612 18.08 15.05 71.39
C LYS A 612 18.12 14.95 69.86
N ALA A 613 19.30 14.93 69.26
CA ALA A 613 19.46 14.67 67.84
C ALA A 613 19.11 13.18 67.55
N PRO A 614 18.31 12.89 66.54
CA PRO A 614 18.03 11.52 66.12
C PRO A 614 19.30 10.88 65.54
N GLU A 615 19.55 9.61 65.92
CA GLU A 615 20.70 8.83 65.44
C GLU A 615 20.45 8.24 64.07
N HIS A 616 19.18 8.05 63.68
CA HIS A 616 18.77 7.45 62.43
C HIS A 616 17.84 8.39 61.67
N ALA A 617 17.62 8.08 60.37
CA ALA A 617 16.62 8.73 59.53
C ALA A 617 15.22 8.50 60.10
N ASN A 618 14.33 9.46 59.88
CA ASN A 618 12.92 9.35 60.34
C ASN A 618 12.17 8.23 59.64
N ASP A 619 11.15 7.67 60.31
CA ASP A 619 10.39 6.53 59.82
C ASP A 619 9.74 6.80 58.43
N TYR A 620 9.23 8.02 58.23
CA TYR A 620 8.61 8.39 56.97
C TYR A 620 9.58 8.25 55.78
N ILE A 621 10.86 8.57 55.96
CA ILE A 621 11.85 8.45 54.90
C ILE A 621 12.24 6.99 54.65
N GLN A 622 12.25 6.14 55.67
CA GLN A 622 12.50 4.71 55.53
C GLN A 622 11.43 4.07 54.67
N GLU A 623 10.16 4.35 54.93
CA GLU A 623 9.03 3.88 54.15
C GLU A 623 9.05 4.42 52.72
N THR A 624 9.37 5.72 52.56
CA THR A 624 9.52 6.38 51.26
C THR A 624 10.62 5.71 50.45
N VAL A 625 11.77 5.40 51.03
CA VAL A 625 12.90 4.76 50.33
C VAL A 625 12.53 3.34 49.89
N ILE A 626 11.82 2.57 50.74
CA ILE A 626 11.33 1.22 50.41
C ILE A 626 10.36 1.28 49.20
N TYR A 627 9.45 2.28 49.22
CA TYR A 627 8.55 2.51 48.11
C TYR A 627 9.29 2.90 46.81
N LEU A 628 10.23 3.84 46.91
CA LEU A 628 11.08 4.26 45.78
C LEU A 628 11.90 3.11 45.20
N ASP A 629 12.41 2.23 46.09
CA ASP A 629 13.15 1.04 45.67
C ASP A 629 12.28 0.08 44.84
N SER A 630 11.07 -0.17 45.31
CA SER A 630 10.06 -0.94 44.55
C SER A 630 9.66 -0.26 43.26
N LEU A 631 9.45 1.07 43.30
CA LEU A 631 9.08 1.89 42.15
C LEU A 631 10.15 1.82 41.03
N ILE A 632 11.42 2.09 41.38
CA ILE A 632 12.52 2.06 40.41
C ILE A 632 12.78 0.65 39.90
N SER A 633 12.69 -0.37 40.77
CA SER A 633 12.84 -1.78 40.37
C SER A 633 11.74 -2.21 39.39
N THR A 634 10.52 -1.76 39.58
CA THR A 634 9.41 -1.99 38.62
C THR A 634 9.63 -1.21 37.34
N ALA A 635 10.05 0.05 37.45
CA ALA A 635 10.36 0.90 36.29
C ALA A 635 11.48 0.30 35.42
N GLN A 636 12.50 -0.33 36.02
CA GLN A 636 13.57 -1.00 35.28
C GLN A 636 13.09 -2.17 34.41
N GLN A 637 12.01 -2.83 34.83
CA GLN A 637 11.45 -3.95 34.08
C GLN A 637 10.55 -3.51 32.92
N ILE A 638 9.94 -2.32 33.04
CA ILE A 638 8.86 -1.88 32.15
C ILE A 638 9.29 -0.72 31.25
N LEU A 639 9.99 0.28 31.82
CA LEU A 639 10.23 1.55 31.14
C LEU A 639 11.59 1.59 30.40
N PRO A 640 11.68 2.33 29.31
CA PRO A 640 12.97 2.67 28.72
C PRO A 640 13.78 3.57 29.64
N LEU A 641 15.11 3.62 29.45
CA LEU A 641 16.05 4.35 30.32
C LEU A 641 15.68 5.83 30.54
N ASP A 642 15.20 6.51 29.48
CA ASP A 642 14.70 7.90 29.60
C ASP A 642 13.46 7.99 30.51
N GLY A 643 12.60 6.98 30.49
CA GLY A 643 11.43 6.87 31.36
C GLY A 643 11.81 6.65 32.82
N ILE A 644 12.76 5.74 33.09
CA ILE A 644 13.30 5.48 34.42
C ILE A 644 13.89 6.77 34.99
N TYR A 645 14.66 7.48 34.18
CA TYR A 645 15.25 8.78 34.61
C TYR A 645 14.16 9.79 34.96
N LYS A 646 13.13 9.96 34.12
CA LYS A 646 12.03 10.91 34.39
C LYS A 646 11.26 10.58 35.66
N VAL A 647 10.95 9.29 35.86
CA VAL A 647 10.25 8.83 37.07
C VAL A 647 11.07 9.02 38.30
N GLY A 648 12.38 8.67 38.25
CA GLY A 648 13.30 8.86 39.37
C GLY A 648 13.47 10.32 39.71
N VAL A 649 13.74 11.18 38.72
CA VAL A 649 13.86 12.62 38.91
C VAL A 649 12.57 13.25 39.42
N GLY A 650 11.42 12.87 38.84
CA GLY A 650 10.10 13.39 39.25
C GLY A 650 9.80 13.07 40.72
N ALA A 651 9.94 11.79 41.09
CA ALA A 651 9.69 11.33 42.46
C ALA A 651 10.64 12.01 43.48
N LEU A 652 11.94 12.09 43.17
CA LEU A 652 12.93 12.73 44.07
C LEU A 652 12.73 14.25 44.16
N ASN A 653 12.37 14.94 43.08
CA ASN A 653 11.99 16.33 43.11
C ASN A 653 10.76 16.56 43.99
N HIS A 654 9.71 15.72 43.85
CA HIS A 654 8.53 15.82 44.68
C HIS A 654 8.82 15.68 46.16
N ILE A 655 9.72 14.72 46.52
CA ILE A 655 10.16 14.56 47.89
C ILE A 655 10.96 15.79 48.38
N SER A 656 11.91 16.27 47.58
CA SER A 656 12.70 17.47 47.89
C SER A 656 11.81 18.70 48.10
N ASP A 657 10.86 18.91 47.18
CA ASP A 657 9.88 19.99 47.23
C ASP A 657 8.97 19.87 48.47
N SER A 658 8.54 18.65 48.83
CA SER A 658 7.76 18.39 50.02
C SER A 658 8.51 18.66 51.31
N ILE A 659 9.79 18.25 51.37
CA ILE A 659 10.67 18.61 52.50
C ILE A 659 10.84 20.14 52.62
N MET A 660 11.04 20.81 51.48
CA MET A 660 11.15 22.26 51.43
C MET A 660 9.81 22.93 51.82
N ALA A 661 8.69 22.43 51.34
CA ALA A 661 7.36 22.91 51.68
C ALA A 661 7.05 22.74 53.19
N ALA A 662 7.45 21.63 53.80
CA ALA A 662 7.28 21.38 55.22
C ALA A 662 8.08 22.44 56.06
N LEU A 663 9.31 22.74 55.68
CA LEU A 663 10.13 23.76 56.34
C LEU A 663 9.60 25.18 56.11
N LEU A 664 9.00 25.45 54.98
CA LEU A 664 8.39 26.75 54.64
C LEU A 664 6.97 26.91 55.18
N SER A 665 6.29 25.83 55.57
CA SER A 665 4.90 25.82 55.98
C SER A 665 4.61 26.73 57.20
N ASP A 666 3.56 27.53 57.17
CA ASP A 666 3.10 28.34 58.28
C ASP A 666 2.72 27.54 59.53
N ARG A 667 2.46 26.22 59.35
CA ARG A 667 2.23 25.31 60.48
C ARG A 667 3.49 25.12 61.32
N LEU A 668 4.68 25.13 60.70
CA LEU A 668 5.97 25.06 61.39
C LEU A 668 6.37 26.46 61.88
N LYS A 669 6.16 26.70 63.16
CA LYS A 669 6.48 27.98 63.80
C LYS A 669 7.94 28.08 64.24
N ARG A 670 8.50 26.98 64.66
CA ARG A 670 9.88 26.91 65.19
C ARG A 670 10.46 25.48 64.97
N PHE A 671 11.73 25.45 64.70
CA PHE A 671 12.52 24.22 64.66
C PHE A 671 13.93 24.46 65.25
N ASN A 672 14.55 23.41 65.73
CA ASN A 672 15.87 23.48 66.36
C ASN A 672 16.94 22.72 65.56
N LEU A 673 18.17 22.75 66.00
CA LEU A 673 19.32 22.08 65.41
C LEU A 673 19.14 20.56 65.34
N ASN A 674 18.59 19.97 66.41
CA ASN A 674 18.40 18.49 66.50
C ASN A 674 17.42 17.99 65.39
N SER A 675 16.34 18.74 65.15
CA SER A 675 15.42 18.36 64.04
C SER A 675 16.07 18.50 62.68
N VAL A 676 16.98 19.50 62.49
CA VAL A 676 17.71 19.63 61.22
C VAL A 676 18.72 18.51 61.01
N ILE A 677 19.34 18.00 62.08
CA ILE A 677 20.18 16.78 62.02
C ILE A 677 19.36 15.57 61.61
N GLY A 678 18.09 15.49 62.08
CA GLY A 678 17.17 14.47 61.60
C GLY A 678 16.91 14.54 60.10
N ILE A 679 16.62 15.74 59.56
CA ILE A 679 16.46 15.96 58.13
C ILE A 679 17.79 15.74 57.37
N ASP A 680 18.92 16.01 57.94
CA ASP A 680 20.24 15.70 57.35
C ASP A 680 20.43 14.17 57.19
N ASN A 681 20.01 13.37 58.21
CA ASN A 681 20.04 11.93 58.12
C ASN A 681 19.07 11.42 57.07
N ASP A 682 17.88 12.04 56.97
CA ASP A 682 16.89 11.74 55.91
C ASP A 682 17.45 11.97 54.52
N LEU A 683 18.07 13.15 54.31
CA LEU A 683 18.69 13.49 53.02
C LEU A 683 19.90 12.60 52.70
N LYS A 684 20.71 12.19 53.67
CA LYS A 684 21.82 11.25 53.45
C LYS A 684 21.31 9.89 52.99
N MET A 685 20.21 9.41 53.55
CA MET A 685 19.60 8.17 53.16
C MET A 685 19.07 8.27 51.71
N LEU A 686 18.38 9.36 51.38
CA LEU A 686 17.89 9.61 50.01
C LEU A 686 19.03 9.76 49.00
N GLU A 687 20.13 10.47 49.36
CA GLU A 687 21.30 10.64 48.50
C GLU A 687 22.02 9.32 48.25
N SER A 688 22.17 8.47 49.29
CA SER A 688 22.75 7.13 49.15
C SER A 688 21.91 6.29 48.23
N PHE A 689 20.58 6.29 48.42
CA PHE A 689 19.64 5.63 47.54
C PHE A 689 19.71 6.14 46.09
N ALA A 690 19.74 7.46 45.91
CA ALA A 690 19.81 8.10 44.60
C ALA A 690 21.11 7.71 43.86
N ASP A 691 22.25 7.72 44.52
CA ASP A 691 23.55 7.35 43.94
C ASP A 691 23.57 5.84 43.59
N GLU A 692 23.07 4.95 44.48
CA GLU A 692 23.03 3.52 44.29
C GLU A 692 22.12 3.16 43.09
N ARG A 693 20.92 3.75 43.03
CA ARG A 693 19.96 3.47 41.98
C ARG A 693 20.35 4.07 40.64
N PHE A 694 21.00 5.25 40.62
CA PHE A 694 21.52 5.82 39.39
C PHE A 694 22.60 4.94 38.74
N GLN A 695 23.44 4.31 39.58
CA GLN A 695 24.46 3.36 39.12
C GLN A 695 23.83 2.04 38.66
N SER A 696 22.92 1.44 39.47
CA SER A 696 22.36 0.12 39.23
C SER A 696 21.40 0.08 38.01
N THR A 697 20.82 1.22 37.63
CA THR A 697 19.95 1.34 36.43
C THR A 697 20.72 1.49 35.10
N GLY A 698 22.07 1.67 35.14
CA GLY A 698 22.88 1.93 33.95
C GLY A 698 22.75 3.35 33.39
N LEU A 699 22.08 4.26 34.10
CA LEU A 699 21.94 5.66 33.70
C LEU A 699 23.24 6.42 33.74
N SER A 700 24.18 6.01 34.63
CA SER A 700 25.52 6.57 34.77
C SER A 700 26.33 6.54 33.46
N ASP A 701 26.13 5.50 32.63
CA ASP A 701 26.86 5.31 31.38
C ASP A 701 26.36 6.25 30.27
N LEU A 702 25.07 6.59 30.32
CA LEU A 702 24.39 7.38 29.28
C LEU A 702 24.35 8.89 29.59
N ARG A 703 24.27 9.25 30.88
CA ARG A 703 24.11 10.63 31.35
C ARG A 703 25.21 10.99 32.35
N LYS A 704 26.32 11.49 31.84
CA LYS A 704 27.49 11.90 32.66
C LYS A 704 27.28 13.21 33.41
N ASP A 705 26.39 14.07 32.90
CA ASP A 705 26.22 15.44 33.39
C ASP A 705 25.05 15.62 34.37
N CYS A 706 24.22 14.58 34.61
CA CYS A 706 23.05 14.65 35.47
C CYS A 706 22.95 13.40 36.33
N SER A 707 22.65 13.55 37.61
CA SER A 707 22.44 12.46 38.57
C SER A 707 21.09 12.59 39.27
N PHE A 708 20.53 11.49 39.79
CA PHE A 708 19.35 11.55 40.66
C PHE A 708 19.60 12.43 41.92
N ARG A 709 20.82 12.50 42.38
CA ARG A 709 21.22 13.35 43.51
C ARG A 709 21.00 14.83 43.24
N ASP A 710 21.03 15.26 41.96
CA ASP A 710 20.84 16.67 41.60
C ASP A 710 19.46 17.20 42.01
N CYS A 711 18.44 16.32 42.10
CA CYS A 711 17.09 16.63 42.58
C CYS A 711 17.07 17.09 44.05
N LEU A 712 18.05 16.67 44.87
CA LEU A 712 18.13 16.96 46.28
C LEU A 712 19.02 18.16 46.59
N ILE A 713 19.60 18.81 45.58
CA ILE A 713 20.56 19.89 45.75
C ILE A 713 20.01 21.06 46.58
N GLU A 714 18.75 21.49 46.29
CA GLU A 714 18.17 22.63 47.02
C GLU A 714 18.00 22.31 48.51
N SER A 715 17.37 21.16 48.82
CA SER A 715 17.16 20.66 50.19
C SER A 715 18.51 20.45 50.89
N ARG A 716 19.48 19.86 50.21
CA ARG A 716 20.85 19.63 50.74
C ARG A 716 21.56 20.93 51.04
N GLN A 717 21.55 21.89 50.13
CA GLN A 717 22.19 23.21 50.37
C GLN A 717 21.53 23.94 51.51
N LEU A 718 20.20 23.84 51.65
CA LEU A 718 19.50 24.46 52.77
C LEU A 718 19.91 23.86 54.12
N VAL A 719 19.88 22.52 54.21
CA VAL A 719 20.32 21.83 55.44
C VAL A 719 21.77 22.17 55.78
N ASN A 720 22.67 22.16 54.78
CA ASN A 720 24.06 22.56 54.95
C ASN A 720 24.20 24.00 55.43
N LEU A 721 23.40 24.93 54.93
CA LEU A 721 23.38 26.30 55.36
C LEU A 721 22.99 26.43 56.83
N VAL A 722 21.93 25.74 57.23
CA VAL A 722 21.43 25.75 58.61
C VAL A 722 22.41 25.04 59.58
N LEU A 723 23.04 23.95 59.14
CA LEU A 723 24.07 23.22 59.91
C LEU A 723 25.45 23.92 59.94
N SER A 724 25.68 24.91 59.07
CA SER A 724 26.95 25.66 58.99
C SER A 724 27.23 26.46 60.25
N ASN A 725 28.46 26.54 60.59
CA ASN A 725 28.90 27.43 61.68
C ASN A 725 28.87 28.90 61.30
N GLN A 726 28.87 29.22 60.00
CA GLN A 726 28.90 30.57 59.45
C GLN A 726 27.83 30.77 58.34
N PRO A 727 26.51 30.68 58.67
CA PRO A 727 25.45 30.83 57.71
C PRO A 727 25.43 32.24 57.06
N GLU A 728 26.02 33.26 57.63
CA GLU A 728 26.17 34.58 56.99
C GLU A 728 26.98 34.53 55.68
N ASN A 729 27.77 33.52 55.44
CA ASN A 729 28.53 33.34 54.21
C ASN A 729 27.61 33.15 52.99
N PHE A 730 26.33 32.82 53.17
CA PHE A 730 25.31 32.81 52.14
C PHE A 730 25.21 34.15 51.37
N LYS A 731 25.58 35.28 51.99
CA LYS A 731 25.56 36.57 51.33
C LYS A 731 26.82 36.89 50.51
N ASN A 732 27.88 36.15 50.71
CA ASN A 732 29.08 36.29 49.89
C ASN A 732 28.80 35.75 48.50
N PRO A 733 28.86 36.59 47.43
CA PRO A 733 28.48 36.12 46.07
C PRO A 733 29.26 34.88 45.61
N VAL A 734 30.56 34.81 45.90
CA VAL A 734 31.44 33.71 45.53
C VAL A 734 31.09 32.43 46.31
N MET A 735 30.85 32.54 47.62
CA MET A 735 30.48 31.39 48.47
C MET A 735 29.07 30.90 48.13
N ARG A 736 28.17 31.83 47.80
CA ARG A 736 26.81 31.48 47.38
C ARG A 736 26.82 30.72 46.09
N GLU A 737 27.47 31.22 45.04
CA GLU A 737 27.55 30.56 43.75
C GLU A 737 28.15 29.17 43.87
N LYS A 738 29.21 29.00 44.69
CA LYS A 738 29.91 27.74 44.89
C LYS A 738 29.12 26.69 45.70
N SER A 739 28.40 27.13 46.77
CA SER A 739 27.89 26.20 47.78
C SER A 739 26.38 26.28 48.00
N TYR A 740 25.72 27.34 47.54
CA TYR A 740 24.32 27.65 47.81
C TYR A 740 23.60 28.22 46.58
N GLY A 741 24.05 27.86 45.36
CA GLY A 741 23.54 28.42 44.11
C GLY A 741 22.04 28.08 43.83
N ALA A 742 21.55 26.96 44.35
CA ALA A 742 20.18 26.55 44.20
C ALA A 742 19.19 27.25 45.14
N LEU A 743 19.71 27.97 46.21
CA LEU A 743 18.85 28.57 47.25
C LEU A 743 18.32 29.96 46.85
N ASP A 744 17.02 30.17 47.03
CA ASP A 744 16.37 31.47 46.90
C ASP A 744 16.49 32.28 48.21
N TYR A 745 16.74 33.61 48.10
CA TYR A 745 16.81 34.53 49.25
C TYR A 745 15.56 34.53 50.10
N LYS A 746 14.36 34.49 49.48
CA LYS A 746 13.06 34.51 50.18
C LYS A 746 12.89 33.24 51.03
N LYS A 747 13.15 32.07 50.41
CA LYS A 747 13.08 30.77 51.12
C LYS A 747 14.03 30.77 52.35
N VAL A 748 15.27 31.20 52.16
CA VAL A 748 16.28 31.26 53.26
C VAL A 748 15.85 32.26 54.33
N ALA A 749 15.25 33.41 54.01
CA ALA A 749 14.74 34.40 54.97
C ALA A 749 13.67 33.78 55.86
N ILE A 750 12.63 33.12 55.25
CA ILE A 750 11.53 32.50 56.02
C ILE A 750 12.09 31.43 56.97
N ILE A 751 12.93 30.54 56.44
CA ILE A 751 13.51 29.42 57.21
C ILE A 751 14.38 29.94 58.36
N SER A 752 15.22 30.98 58.09
CA SER A 752 16.05 31.56 59.10
C SER A 752 15.23 32.18 60.25
N GLU A 753 14.06 32.74 59.97
CA GLU A 753 13.16 33.32 61.03
C GLU A 753 12.59 32.21 61.94
N LYS A 754 12.27 31.03 61.38
CA LYS A 754 11.70 29.88 62.11
C LYS A 754 12.75 29.12 62.93
N PHE A 755 14.03 29.20 62.55
CA PHE A 755 15.10 28.53 63.24
C PHE A 755 15.36 29.15 64.62
N LYS A 756 15.24 28.35 65.68
CA LYS A 756 15.55 28.74 67.08
C LYS A 756 16.32 27.61 67.74
N ASP A 757 17.55 27.87 68.01
CA ASP A 757 18.37 26.95 68.75
C ASP A 757 17.95 26.96 70.21
N SER A 758 17.43 25.83 70.74
CA SER A 758 16.89 25.67 72.07
C SER A 758 17.97 25.32 73.08
N SER A 759 19.13 25.95 73.07
CA SER A 759 20.12 25.81 74.10
C SER A 759 19.95 26.88 75.15
N GLU A 760 18.82 26.92 75.83
CA GLU A 760 18.66 27.49 77.13
C GLU A 760 17.76 26.60 77.97
N LYS A 761 18.32 25.53 78.50
CA LYS A 761 17.79 25.03 79.77
C LYS A 761 18.14 26.04 80.87
N LEU A 762 17.07 26.76 81.25
CA LEU A 762 17.10 27.42 82.59
C LEU A 762 17.32 26.33 83.59
N PHE A 763 18.46 26.27 84.16
CA PHE A 763 18.89 25.77 85.39
C PHE A 763 20.23 24.98 85.31
N GLY A 764 21.22 25.63 85.93
CA GLY A 764 22.17 24.83 86.63
C GLY A 764 23.55 24.66 86.04
N SER A 765 24.42 25.47 86.62
CA SER A 765 25.75 25.06 87.08
C SER A 765 26.89 24.91 86.08
N LEU A 766 27.70 25.86 86.04
CA LEU A 766 29.21 25.68 86.08
C LEU A 766 29.73 24.43 85.36
N SER A 767 29.96 24.53 84.12
CA SER A 767 31.22 24.02 83.54
C SER A 767 31.58 24.80 82.30
N ASN A 768 32.64 25.56 82.37
CA ASN A 768 33.38 26.12 81.24
C ASN A 768 33.74 24.95 80.30
N TRP A 769 33.44 25.11 79.04
CA TRP A 769 34.13 24.61 77.87
C TRP A 769 33.15 24.09 76.79
N SER A 770 32.63 24.94 75.98
CA SER A 770 32.40 24.78 74.51
C SER A 770 32.04 26.15 73.94
N THR A 771 32.99 26.76 73.29
CA THR A 771 32.90 28.06 72.60
C THR A 771 32.15 28.08 71.32
N GLU A 772 31.59 26.90 70.83
CA GLU A 772 30.95 26.73 69.51
C GLU A 772 29.46 27.16 69.40
N PRO A 773 28.53 26.93 70.34
CA PRO A 773 27.12 27.24 70.16
C PRO A 773 26.82 28.76 70.15
N LYS A 774 27.61 29.58 70.81
CA LYS A 774 27.41 31.04 70.87
C LYS A 774 27.77 31.74 69.57
N SER A 775 28.76 31.23 68.85
CA SER A 775 29.19 31.77 67.54
C SER A 775 28.12 31.56 66.47
N ARG A 776 27.55 30.37 66.37
CA ARG A 776 26.51 30.02 65.40
C ARG A 776 25.23 30.86 65.59
N LYS A 777 24.73 31.01 66.78
CA LYS A 777 23.50 31.80 67.05
C LYS A 777 23.71 33.27 66.65
N LYS A 778 24.85 33.87 66.92
CA LYS A 778 25.21 35.19 66.45
C LYS A 778 25.28 35.31 64.95
N SER A 779 25.83 34.33 64.27
CA SER A 779 25.97 34.28 62.82
C SER A 779 24.58 34.10 62.11
N MET A 780 23.71 33.26 62.66
CA MET A 780 22.38 33.11 62.17
C MET A 780 21.52 34.36 62.37
N ASP A 781 21.67 35.06 63.55
CA ASP A 781 20.96 36.32 63.79
C ASP A 781 21.50 37.44 62.89
N MET A 782 22.75 37.42 62.51
CA MET A 782 23.30 38.31 61.50
C MET A 782 22.76 38.05 60.13
N LEU A 783 22.59 36.80 59.73
CA LEU A 783 21.95 36.43 58.48
C LEU A 783 20.51 36.93 58.49
N LYS A 784 19.74 36.71 59.55
CA LYS A 784 18.35 37.16 59.68
C LYS A 784 18.21 38.67 59.51
N ARG A 785 19.00 39.44 60.21
CA ARG A 785 18.99 40.92 60.15
C ARG A 785 19.32 41.42 58.75
N LYS A 786 20.30 40.83 58.11
CA LYS A 786 20.71 41.18 56.75
C LYS A 786 19.77 40.75 55.66
N LEU A 787 18.97 39.65 55.82
CA LEU A 787 17.95 39.25 54.90
C LEU A 787 16.67 40.09 54.97
N LYS A 788 16.34 40.62 56.17
CA LYS A 788 15.25 41.58 56.34
C LYS A 788 15.43 42.89 55.57
N GLU A 789 16.63 43.20 55.16
CA GLU A 789 16.94 44.39 54.33
C GLU A 789 16.62 44.13 52.85
N PHE A 790 16.28 42.88 52.46
CA PHE A 790 15.98 42.43 51.07
C PHE A 790 14.56 41.86 50.86
N SER A 791 13.79 41.68 51.89
CA SER A 791 12.36 41.37 51.84
C SER A 791 11.53 42.66 51.93
#